data_bb1f68b11a3fb9496ff737e562800204
#
_entry.id   bb1f68b11a3fb9496ff737e562800204
#
_cell.length_a   1.000
_cell.length_b   1.000
_cell.length_c   1.000
_cell.angle_alpha   90.00
_cell.angle_beta   90.00
_cell.angle_gamma   90.00
#
_symmetry.space_group_name_H-M   'P 1'
#
loop_
_entity.id
_entity.type
_entity.pdbx_description
1 polymer ?
#
loop_
_entity_poly.entity_id
_entity_poly.type
_entity_poly.pdbx_seq_one_letter_code
_entity_poly.pdbx_strand_id
1 'polypeptide(L)'
;MLMATIVASALMFGWAESAVSMPCRAEAFLPSGRIAVGANYWASHAATEMWRKWDAKAVEEDLHVLSENGINLLRVFPNWADFQPIHACFLSGDNFDKVYETRMFDSEEPLPDTPCGRAGVDERMVVRFEEFCDIAEKRGIRLIVPLLTGQMTFRNFIPPALANRNPFSDPYALMWEGRYLECMVSRLKAKKAIVAWESGNEARILGRSENAFQSEAWLRYVHQTIRLADPSRPVIGVDGLSVSREGVWPSAMNAALSDYVTTHPYGFWGSVYNDDFNSVRSLTFAAAQTLALEQIAGKPAFVEEHGSRRQEQTSQRGVADYMRAMLWNLWAVDAKAMLWWCAYDQTGMTIAPYNWRPPCVELGLFRRDRTAYPAVATMRKFAAMQEKLSFAALPRAKPDAVVLAVDDDVIHSSYILARQAGIFPAFASPEEKLPDADCYFLPDAQGRAYLTIERWEELKSKVCGGATLYLSWNDTFLDSLEEVTGVEVSFREKRGGLDICDFGDFKVEMPYAIKRKFNALTAETLARNQDGDGVFFRNRYGKGTVYLSIHNFEKTFYERVGRYESDGFKIWATVRPVSRIVETGDKNVFVSEHVFGGGRICVVVNNSPVPYDRRPTVAEGWRVTDTATDAPELAKFKDGRILLGPNCGILLIVERK
;
A
#
# COMPACT_ATOMS: atom_id res chain seq x y z
N MET A 1 15.48 -32.31 6.04
CA MET A 1 14.91 -30.97 5.82
C MET A 1 15.20 -30.36 4.45
N LEU A 2 16.11 -30.91 3.63
CA LEU A 2 16.44 -30.36 2.28
C LEU A 2 15.58 -30.91 1.14
N MET A 3 14.82 -31.99 1.33
CA MET A 3 13.96 -32.54 0.28
C MET A 3 12.53 -32.02 0.24
N ALA A 4 12.05 -31.40 1.31
CA ALA A 4 10.69 -30.83 1.34
C ALA A 4 10.56 -29.48 0.60
N THR A 5 11.67 -28.77 0.43
CA THR A 5 11.68 -27.46 -0.24
C THR A 5 11.67 -27.55 -1.77
N ILE A 6 12.14 -28.68 -2.34
CA ILE A 6 12.23 -28.85 -3.79
C ILE A 6 10.89 -29.23 -4.43
N VAL A 7 9.96 -29.84 -3.68
CA VAL A 7 8.64 -30.24 -4.20
C VAL A 7 7.64 -29.08 -4.20
N ALA A 8 7.82 -28.09 -3.33
CA ALA A 8 6.95 -26.92 -3.28
C ALA A 8 7.16 -25.95 -4.46
N SER A 9 8.38 -25.90 -5.03
CA SER A 9 8.70 -24.99 -6.15
C SER A 9 8.19 -25.46 -7.50
N ALA A 10 7.93 -26.75 -7.69
CA ALA A 10 7.54 -27.31 -9.00
C ALA A 10 6.03 -27.25 -9.26
N LEU A 11 5.19 -26.91 -8.28
CA LEU A 11 3.72 -26.87 -8.39
C LEU A 11 3.15 -25.45 -8.56
N MET A 12 3.99 -24.42 -8.66
CA MET A 12 3.52 -23.03 -8.72
C MET A 12 3.42 -22.46 -10.16
N PHE A 13 3.60 -23.25 -11.17
CA PHE A 13 3.68 -22.80 -12.58
C PHE A 13 2.32 -22.56 -13.27
N GLY A 14 1.20 -22.59 -12.58
CA GLY A 14 -0.12 -22.50 -13.21
C GLY A 14 -1.01 -21.31 -12.82
N TRP A 15 -0.52 -20.37 -12.03
CA TRP A 15 -1.40 -19.37 -11.43
C TRP A 15 -1.82 -18.22 -12.35
N ALA A 16 -0.98 -17.83 -13.30
CA ALA A 16 -1.27 -16.69 -14.18
C ALA A 16 -2.28 -17.02 -15.30
N GLU A 17 -2.40 -18.27 -15.72
CA GLU A 17 -3.29 -18.67 -16.82
C GLU A 17 -4.65 -19.21 -16.39
N SER A 18 -4.85 -19.58 -15.13
CA SER A 18 -6.10 -20.23 -14.69
C SER A 18 -6.96 -19.44 -13.70
N ALA A 19 -6.51 -18.30 -13.21
CA ALA A 19 -7.38 -17.42 -12.45
C ALA A 19 -8.40 -16.80 -13.40
N VAL A 20 -9.56 -17.44 -13.59
CA VAL A 20 -10.70 -16.82 -14.24
C VAL A 20 -11.02 -15.57 -13.43
N SER A 21 -10.54 -14.42 -13.89
CA SER A 21 -10.85 -13.13 -13.27
C SER A 21 -12.37 -12.98 -13.29
N MET A 22 -12.96 -12.82 -12.11
CA MET A 22 -14.38 -12.48 -12.07
C MET A 22 -14.53 -11.10 -12.70
N PRO A 23 -15.39 -10.92 -13.71
CA PRO A 23 -15.57 -9.62 -14.32
C PRO A 23 -16.10 -8.65 -13.25
N CYS A 24 -15.39 -7.53 -13.07
CA CYS A 24 -15.91 -6.43 -12.27
C CYS A 24 -17.18 -5.90 -12.97
N ARG A 25 -18.34 -6.07 -12.33
CA ARG A 25 -19.63 -5.59 -12.84
C ARG A 25 -20.08 -4.32 -12.12
N ALA A 26 -19.36 -3.91 -11.08
CA ALA A 26 -19.70 -2.77 -10.26
C ALA A 26 -19.14 -1.47 -10.86
N GLU A 27 -19.91 -0.40 -10.78
CA GLU A 27 -19.40 0.94 -11.09
C GLU A 27 -18.27 1.32 -10.12
N ALA A 28 -17.24 1.98 -10.63
CA ALA A 28 -16.16 2.47 -9.82
C ALA A 28 -16.69 3.51 -8.81
N PHE A 29 -16.57 3.23 -7.52
CA PHE A 29 -17.01 4.16 -6.47
C PHE A 29 -15.95 5.20 -6.09
N LEU A 30 -14.70 5.01 -6.53
CA LEU A 30 -13.60 5.94 -6.34
C LEU A 30 -13.20 6.59 -7.67
N PRO A 31 -13.09 7.92 -7.74
CA PRO A 31 -12.73 8.61 -8.97
C PRO A 31 -11.26 8.36 -9.34
N SER A 32 -10.97 8.27 -10.62
CA SER A 32 -9.59 8.25 -11.12
C SER A 32 -9.05 9.68 -11.22
N GLY A 33 -7.75 9.87 -10.95
CA GLY A 33 -7.07 11.17 -11.02
C GLY A 33 -7.46 12.18 -9.93
N ARG A 34 -8.26 11.74 -8.95
CA ARG A 34 -8.55 12.43 -7.68
C ARG A 34 -8.35 11.46 -6.54
N ILE A 35 -7.95 11.96 -5.39
CA ILE A 35 -7.85 11.15 -4.18
C ILE A 35 -9.02 11.45 -3.25
N ALA A 36 -9.84 10.44 -2.97
CA ALA A 36 -10.87 10.56 -1.95
C ALA A 36 -10.22 10.53 -0.56
N VAL A 37 -10.71 11.37 0.33
CA VAL A 37 -10.25 11.40 1.72
C VAL A 37 -11.33 10.88 2.65
N GLY A 38 -10.94 10.08 3.63
CA GLY A 38 -11.87 9.44 4.54
C GLY A 38 -11.24 9.01 5.85
N ALA A 39 -11.97 8.22 6.61
CA ALA A 39 -11.48 7.69 7.88
C ALA A 39 -12.07 6.32 8.21
N ASN A 40 -11.35 5.58 9.03
CA ASN A 40 -11.85 4.41 9.73
C ASN A 40 -12.68 4.87 10.93
N TYR A 41 -13.90 4.40 11.06
CA TYR A 41 -14.85 4.93 12.03
C TYR A 41 -15.11 3.98 13.19
N TRP A 42 -14.93 4.51 14.38
CA TRP A 42 -15.46 4.02 15.64
C TRP A 42 -16.12 5.18 16.37
N ALA A 43 -17.28 4.94 17.01
CA ALA A 43 -18.01 6.00 17.66
C ALA A 43 -17.23 6.63 18.82
N SER A 44 -17.25 7.95 18.89
CA SER A 44 -16.49 8.75 19.87
C SER A 44 -16.75 8.36 21.31
N HIS A 45 -17.97 7.91 21.64
CA HIS A 45 -18.41 7.59 23.01
C HIS A 45 -18.01 6.18 23.46
N ALA A 46 -17.85 5.20 22.53
CA ALA A 46 -17.78 3.79 22.89
C ALA A 46 -16.68 2.98 22.15
N ALA A 47 -15.97 3.57 21.18
CA ALA A 47 -14.96 2.87 20.38
C ALA A 47 -15.48 1.52 19.85
N THR A 48 -14.71 0.42 19.99
CA THR A 48 -15.11 -0.92 19.51
C THR A 48 -16.35 -1.50 20.21
N GLU A 49 -16.83 -0.90 21.27
CA GLU A 49 -18.09 -1.32 21.93
C GLU A 49 -19.34 -0.61 21.38
N MET A 50 -19.19 0.21 20.33
CA MET A 50 -20.26 1.05 19.82
C MET A 50 -21.55 0.27 19.49
N TRP A 51 -21.41 -0.95 18.99
CA TRP A 51 -22.57 -1.77 18.63
C TRP A 51 -23.31 -2.30 19.87
N ARG A 52 -22.59 -2.67 20.93
CA ARG A 52 -23.18 -3.09 22.21
C ARG A 52 -23.74 -1.92 22.99
N LYS A 53 -23.04 -0.78 22.95
CA LYS A 53 -23.40 0.48 23.61
C LYS A 53 -23.95 1.48 22.59
N TRP A 54 -24.92 1.05 21.79
CA TRP A 54 -25.46 1.88 20.72
C TRP A 54 -26.12 3.16 21.26
N ASP A 55 -25.70 4.28 20.71
CA ASP A 55 -26.28 5.60 20.94
C ASP A 55 -26.40 6.33 19.60
N ALA A 56 -27.59 6.27 19.00
CA ALA A 56 -27.89 6.87 17.69
C ALA A 56 -27.62 8.36 17.66
N LYS A 57 -27.87 9.07 18.80
CA LYS A 57 -27.64 10.52 18.89
C LYS A 57 -26.14 10.83 18.85
N ALA A 58 -25.34 10.11 19.63
CA ALA A 58 -23.88 10.27 19.60
C ALA A 58 -23.29 9.97 18.21
N VAL A 59 -23.80 8.94 17.54
CA VAL A 59 -23.41 8.59 16.16
C VAL A 59 -23.83 9.69 15.18
N GLU A 60 -25.05 10.23 15.29
CA GLU A 60 -25.50 11.33 14.42
C GLU A 60 -24.64 12.59 14.60
N GLU A 61 -24.27 12.93 15.83
CA GLU A 61 -23.35 14.03 16.12
C GLU A 61 -21.95 13.78 15.57
N ASP A 62 -21.43 12.55 15.68
CA ASP A 62 -20.15 12.15 15.10
C ASP A 62 -20.15 12.32 13.59
N LEU A 63 -21.14 11.75 12.89
CA LEU A 63 -21.24 11.79 11.43
C LEU A 63 -21.51 13.22 10.93
N HIS A 64 -22.22 14.03 11.70
CA HIS A 64 -22.38 15.46 11.40
C HIS A 64 -21.02 16.17 11.38
N VAL A 65 -20.22 16.01 12.44
CA VAL A 65 -18.88 16.64 12.52
C VAL A 65 -17.99 16.18 11.39
N LEU A 66 -18.00 14.90 11.03
CA LEU A 66 -17.21 14.37 9.92
C LEU A 66 -17.64 15.00 8.59
N SER A 67 -18.95 15.02 8.29
CA SER A 67 -19.47 15.57 7.03
C SER A 67 -19.18 17.07 6.88
N GLU A 68 -19.34 17.87 7.94
CA GLU A 68 -19.02 19.31 7.94
C GLU A 68 -17.52 19.59 7.68
N ASN A 69 -16.67 18.61 7.95
CA ASN A 69 -15.25 18.71 7.66
C ASN A 69 -14.84 18.03 6.33
N GLY A 70 -15.81 17.63 5.50
CA GLY A 70 -15.55 17.05 4.18
C GLY A 70 -15.12 15.58 4.21
N ILE A 71 -15.24 14.89 5.36
CA ILE A 71 -14.93 13.48 5.51
C ILE A 71 -16.21 12.70 5.20
N ASN A 72 -16.34 12.24 3.96
CA ASN A 72 -17.56 11.63 3.44
C ASN A 72 -17.36 10.19 2.92
N LEU A 73 -16.26 9.56 3.27
CA LEU A 73 -15.99 8.15 3.02
C LEU A 73 -15.52 7.52 4.33
N LEU A 74 -16.26 6.56 4.84
CA LEU A 74 -15.92 5.86 6.07
C LEU A 74 -15.81 4.36 5.85
N ARG A 75 -14.83 3.75 6.51
CA ARG A 75 -14.74 2.30 6.70
C ARG A 75 -15.28 1.99 8.10
N VAL A 76 -16.33 1.17 8.17
CA VAL A 76 -17.09 0.89 9.40
C VAL A 76 -17.22 -0.62 9.64
N PHE A 77 -16.97 -1.05 10.86
CA PHE A 77 -16.69 -2.43 11.21
C PHE A 77 -17.82 -3.08 12.01
N PRO A 78 -18.57 -4.04 11.45
CA PRO A 78 -19.43 -4.92 12.23
C PRO A 78 -18.55 -5.97 12.93
N ASN A 79 -18.27 -5.80 14.24
CA ASN A 79 -17.50 -6.79 14.99
C ASN A 79 -18.14 -8.17 14.88
N TRP A 80 -17.42 -9.16 14.36
CA TRP A 80 -17.99 -10.45 14.01
C TRP A 80 -18.70 -11.13 15.18
N ALA A 81 -18.06 -11.23 16.37
CA ALA A 81 -18.69 -11.81 17.56
C ALA A 81 -19.89 -11.02 18.10
N ASP A 82 -19.95 -9.70 17.90
CA ASP A 82 -21.09 -8.91 18.33
C ASP A 82 -22.31 -9.16 17.43
N PHE A 83 -22.07 -9.33 16.13
CA PHE A 83 -23.12 -9.57 15.14
C PHE A 83 -23.50 -11.06 15.01
N GLN A 84 -22.57 -11.97 15.28
CA GLN A 84 -22.82 -13.43 15.24
C GLN A 84 -22.39 -14.07 16.58
N PRO A 85 -23.16 -13.86 17.66
CA PRO A 85 -22.83 -14.33 19.00
C PRO A 85 -23.18 -15.80 19.20
N ILE A 86 -22.57 -16.70 18.42
CA ILE A 86 -22.81 -18.15 18.50
C ILE A 86 -21.91 -18.81 19.53
N HIS A 87 -22.50 -19.73 20.30
CA HIS A 87 -21.81 -20.56 21.26
C HIS A 87 -21.89 -22.03 20.84
N ALA A 88 -20.88 -22.82 21.17
CA ALA A 88 -20.88 -24.26 20.96
C ALA A 88 -21.23 -24.97 22.28
N CYS A 89 -22.19 -25.89 22.22
CA CYS A 89 -22.45 -26.83 23.29
C CYS A 89 -22.01 -28.23 22.88
N PHE A 90 -21.39 -28.96 23.78
CA PHE A 90 -21.01 -30.36 23.58
C PHE A 90 -22.03 -31.25 24.24
N LEU A 91 -22.46 -32.33 23.54
CA LEU A 91 -23.20 -33.40 24.20
C LEU A 91 -22.27 -34.15 25.16
N SER A 92 -22.79 -34.48 26.32
CA SER A 92 -22.08 -35.17 27.38
C SER A 92 -21.41 -36.48 26.96
N GLY A 93 -20.22 -36.74 27.41
CA GLY A 93 -19.57 -38.01 27.67
C GLY A 93 -18.63 -38.49 26.59
N ASP A 94 -19.06 -39.07 25.50
CA ASP A 94 -18.18 -39.92 24.70
C ASP A 94 -17.86 -39.42 23.28
N ASN A 95 -18.37 -38.26 22.85
CA ASN A 95 -18.14 -37.75 21.51
C ASN A 95 -17.93 -36.22 21.52
N PHE A 96 -16.69 -35.79 21.79
CA PHE A 96 -16.26 -34.41 21.59
C PHE A 96 -16.40 -33.92 20.12
N ASP A 97 -16.68 -34.83 19.18
CA ASP A 97 -16.88 -34.50 17.77
C ASP A 97 -18.31 -34.02 17.46
N LYS A 98 -19.26 -34.18 18.37
CA LYS A 98 -20.63 -33.69 18.20
C LYS A 98 -20.82 -32.35 18.85
N VAL A 99 -20.53 -31.29 18.08
CA VAL A 99 -20.81 -29.91 18.48
C VAL A 99 -22.28 -29.61 18.17
N TYR A 100 -23.06 -29.34 19.22
CA TYR A 100 -24.40 -28.75 19.05
C TYR A 100 -24.26 -27.25 19.06
N GLU A 101 -24.61 -26.62 17.96
CA GLU A 101 -24.70 -25.18 17.90
C GLU A 101 -25.79 -24.67 18.85
N THR A 102 -25.46 -23.74 19.70
CA THR A 102 -26.43 -22.99 20.47
C THR A 102 -26.38 -21.56 20.02
N ARG A 103 -27.42 -21.13 19.36
CA ARG A 103 -27.58 -19.73 18.93
C ARG A 103 -28.14 -18.95 20.09
N MET A 104 -27.22 -18.33 20.87
CA MET A 104 -27.55 -17.58 22.06
C MET A 104 -26.92 -16.20 22.00
N PHE A 105 -27.56 -15.25 22.67
CA PHE A 105 -26.92 -14.01 23.04
C PHE A 105 -25.85 -14.24 24.13
N ASP A 106 -25.02 -13.25 24.38
CA ASP A 106 -24.06 -13.29 25.50
C ASP A 106 -24.74 -13.46 26.87
N SER A 107 -26.04 -13.12 26.97
CA SER A 107 -26.89 -13.33 28.15
C SER A 107 -27.46 -14.76 28.27
N GLU A 108 -27.01 -15.69 27.42
CA GLU A 108 -27.51 -17.05 27.31
C GLU A 108 -29.00 -17.17 26.84
N GLU A 109 -29.57 -16.08 26.37
CA GLU A 109 -30.90 -16.10 25.75
C GLU A 109 -30.83 -16.63 24.32
N PRO A 110 -31.76 -17.48 23.88
CA PRO A 110 -31.76 -18.03 22.53
C PRO A 110 -32.02 -16.92 21.49
N LEU A 111 -31.31 -16.99 20.35
CA LEU A 111 -31.62 -16.15 19.21
C LEU A 111 -33.01 -16.50 18.65
N PRO A 112 -33.78 -15.48 18.20
CA PRO A 112 -35.09 -15.68 17.62
C PRO A 112 -35.08 -16.63 16.40
N ASP A 113 -36.17 -17.35 16.15
CA ASP A 113 -36.30 -18.16 14.96
C ASP A 113 -36.71 -17.34 13.73
N THR A 114 -35.81 -16.43 13.35
CA THR A 114 -35.85 -15.58 12.15
C THR A 114 -34.78 -16.03 11.16
N PRO A 115 -34.77 -15.56 9.91
CA PRO A 115 -33.68 -15.82 8.99
C PRO A 115 -32.31 -15.41 9.58
N CYS A 116 -32.23 -14.26 10.25
CA CYS A 116 -30.98 -13.80 10.91
C CYS A 116 -30.62 -14.71 12.09
N GLY A 117 -31.57 -15.04 12.98
CA GLY A 117 -31.30 -15.93 14.11
C GLY A 117 -30.87 -17.32 13.68
N ARG A 118 -31.46 -17.89 12.60
CA ARG A 118 -30.98 -19.15 12.00
C ARG A 118 -29.60 -19.06 11.40
N ALA A 119 -29.16 -17.85 10.97
CA ALA A 119 -27.78 -17.59 10.56
C ALA A 119 -26.84 -17.32 11.75
N GLY A 120 -27.33 -17.43 12.98
CA GLY A 120 -26.57 -17.11 14.19
C GLY A 120 -26.39 -15.61 14.42
N VAL A 121 -27.13 -14.75 13.69
CA VAL A 121 -26.96 -13.30 13.69
C VAL A 121 -27.93 -12.62 14.65
N ASP A 122 -27.40 -11.75 15.50
CA ASP A 122 -28.22 -10.90 16.38
C ASP A 122 -28.89 -9.78 15.57
N GLU A 123 -30.20 -9.90 15.40
CA GLU A 123 -30.98 -8.94 14.61
C GLU A 123 -30.96 -7.53 15.18
N ARG A 124 -30.76 -7.37 16.50
CA ARG A 124 -30.63 -6.04 17.13
C ARG A 124 -29.39 -5.30 16.61
N MET A 125 -28.27 -6.03 16.40
CA MET A 125 -27.05 -5.45 15.83
C MET A 125 -27.25 -5.06 14.38
N VAL A 126 -27.96 -5.87 13.60
CA VAL A 126 -28.29 -5.55 12.20
C VAL A 126 -29.14 -4.29 12.12
N VAL A 127 -30.18 -4.16 12.97
CA VAL A 127 -31.03 -2.96 13.02
C VAL A 127 -30.21 -1.71 13.37
N ARG A 128 -29.27 -1.80 14.32
CA ARG A 128 -28.34 -0.71 14.64
C ARG A 128 -27.47 -0.32 13.46
N PHE A 129 -27.01 -1.31 12.70
CA PHE A 129 -26.22 -1.05 11.49
C PHE A 129 -27.08 -0.43 10.37
N GLU A 130 -28.32 -0.87 10.21
CA GLU A 130 -29.30 -0.28 9.29
C GLU A 130 -29.55 1.19 9.63
N GLU A 131 -29.74 1.51 10.92
CA GLU A 131 -29.89 2.89 11.42
C GLU A 131 -28.62 3.71 11.18
N PHE A 132 -27.43 3.13 11.40
CA PHE A 132 -26.16 3.78 11.07
C PHE A 132 -26.07 4.15 9.58
N CYS A 133 -26.47 3.24 8.69
CA CYS A 133 -26.50 3.51 7.25
C CYS A 133 -27.47 4.65 6.90
N ASP A 134 -28.63 4.72 7.55
CA ASP A 134 -29.62 5.77 7.31
C ASP A 134 -29.11 7.13 7.79
N ILE A 135 -28.40 7.20 8.92
CA ILE A 135 -27.73 8.41 9.40
C ILE A 135 -26.63 8.83 8.42
N ALA A 136 -25.81 7.90 7.95
CA ALA A 136 -24.75 8.15 6.99
C ALA A 136 -25.29 8.68 5.65
N GLU A 137 -26.37 8.06 5.11
CA GLU A 137 -27.01 8.49 3.87
C GLU A 137 -27.54 9.93 3.98
N LYS A 138 -28.20 10.29 5.08
CA LYS A 138 -28.69 11.66 5.35
C LYS A 138 -27.57 12.70 5.36
N ARG A 139 -26.33 12.31 5.69
CA ARG A 139 -25.15 13.17 5.74
C ARG A 139 -24.28 13.11 4.47
N GLY A 140 -24.70 12.34 3.45
CA GLY A 140 -23.94 12.14 2.22
C GLY A 140 -22.63 11.35 2.42
N ILE A 141 -22.57 10.56 3.48
CA ILE A 141 -21.40 9.72 3.82
C ILE A 141 -21.55 8.36 3.17
N ARG A 142 -20.49 7.91 2.50
CA ARG A 142 -20.38 6.61 1.85
C ARG A 142 -19.61 5.65 2.76
N LEU A 143 -19.99 4.35 2.71
CA LEU A 143 -19.50 3.34 3.63
C LEU A 143 -18.81 2.19 2.90
N ILE A 144 -17.62 1.80 3.35
CA ILE A 144 -16.96 0.53 3.08
C ILE A 144 -17.19 -0.34 4.31
N VAL A 145 -17.60 -1.60 4.11
CA VAL A 145 -17.99 -2.50 5.20
C VAL A 145 -17.14 -3.78 5.19
N PRO A 146 -16.11 -3.88 6.06
CA PRO A 146 -15.34 -5.11 6.28
C PRO A 146 -16.14 -6.10 7.14
N LEU A 147 -16.70 -7.13 6.50
CA LEU A 147 -17.71 -8.01 7.10
C LEU A 147 -17.13 -8.90 8.21
N LEU A 148 -16.04 -9.63 7.94
CA LEU A 148 -15.42 -10.53 8.92
C LEU A 148 -14.40 -9.79 9.79
N THR A 149 -14.88 -8.84 10.60
CA THR A 149 -14.01 -8.12 11.55
C THR A 149 -13.85 -8.95 12.83
N GLY A 150 -12.95 -9.93 12.78
CA GLY A 150 -12.69 -10.85 13.92
C GLY A 150 -11.57 -10.38 14.85
N GLN A 151 -10.85 -9.31 14.49
CA GLN A 151 -9.84 -8.67 15.33
C GLN A 151 -9.88 -7.16 15.13
N MET A 152 -9.76 -6.41 16.23
CA MET A 152 -9.66 -4.96 16.18
C MET A 152 -8.99 -4.42 17.43
N THR A 153 -7.98 -3.56 17.26
CA THR A 153 -7.32 -2.83 18.34
C THR A 153 -6.88 -3.75 19.50
N PHE A 154 -6.23 -4.89 19.16
CA PHE A 154 -5.77 -5.95 20.07
C PHE A 154 -6.90 -6.69 20.81
N ARG A 155 -8.13 -6.58 20.37
CA ARG A 155 -9.27 -7.36 20.88
C ARG A 155 -9.68 -8.42 19.86
N ASN A 156 -10.04 -9.59 20.38
CA ASN A 156 -10.61 -10.69 19.60
C ASN A 156 -12.13 -10.53 19.53
N PHE A 157 -12.66 -10.62 18.31
CA PHE A 157 -14.08 -10.60 17.98
C PHE A 157 -14.48 -11.84 17.15
N ILE A 158 -13.73 -12.93 17.25
CA ILE A 158 -14.15 -14.21 16.68
C ILE A 158 -15.31 -14.77 17.54
N PRO A 159 -16.41 -15.23 16.94
CA PRO A 159 -17.53 -15.83 17.67
C PRO A 159 -17.07 -16.93 18.64
N PRO A 160 -17.62 -17.02 19.85
CA PRO A 160 -17.18 -18.00 20.86
C PRO A 160 -17.17 -19.46 20.37
N ALA A 161 -18.16 -19.87 19.56
CA ALA A 161 -18.20 -21.22 18.96
C ALA A 161 -17.02 -21.50 18.01
N LEU A 162 -16.34 -20.47 17.50
CA LEU A 162 -15.27 -20.57 16.51
C LEU A 162 -13.88 -20.29 17.10
N ALA A 163 -13.78 -19.95 18.39
CA ALA A 163 -12.54 -19.46 19.02
C ALA A 163 -11.34 -20.43 18.89
N ASN A 164 -11.60 -21.74 18.81
CA ASN A 164 -10.55 -22.76 18.67
C ASN A 164 -10.57 -23.43 17.29
N ARG A 165 -11.19 -22.81 16.30
CA ARG A 165 -11.29 -23.32 14.93
C ARG A 165 -10.52 -22.45 13.98
N ASN A 166 -9.98 -23.05 12.93
CA ASN A 166 -9.31 -22.28 11.89
C ASN A 166 -10.37 -21.68 10.93
N PRO A 167 -10.54 -20.36 10.86
CA PRO A 167 -11.52 -19.73 9.99
C PRO A 167 -11.27 -20.02 8.50
N PHE A 168 -10.05 -20.37 8.10
CA PHE A 168 -9.72 -20.58 6.69
C PHE A 168 -9.94 -22.01 6.19
N SER A 169 -10.20 -22.98 7.07
CA SER A 169 -10.24 -24.39 6.68
C SER A 169 -11.22 -25.26 7.45
N ASP A 170 -11.64 -24.87 8.64
CA ASP A 170 -12.58 -25.67 9.42
C ASP A 170 -13.99 -25.62 8.79
N PRO A 171 -14.59 -26.75 8.37
CA PRO A 171 -15.88 -26.73 7.70
C PRO A 171 -17.02 -26.14 8.51
N TYR A 172 -16.95 -26.24 9.85
CA TYR A 172 -17.95 -25.66 10.73
C TYR A 172 -17.79 -24.12 10.79
N ALA A 173 -16.55 -23.61 10.83
CA ALA A 173 -16.29 -22.17 10.75
C ALA A 173 -16.76 -21.60 9.41
N LEU A 174 -16.37 -22.22 8.29
CA LEU A 174 -16.78 -21.80 6.94
C LEU A 174 -18.31 -21.78 6.77
N MET A 175 -19.03 -22.77 7.32
CA MET A 175 -20.48 -22.78 7.28
C MET A 175 -21.09 -21.57 8.00
N TRP A 176 -20.57 -21.20 9.18
CA TRP A 176 -21.07 -20.04 9.92
C TRP A 176 -20.68 -18.72 9.30
N GLU A 177 -19.48 -18.61 8.74
CA GLU A 177 -19.06 -17.44 7.95
C GLU A 177 -20.01 -17.20 6.77
N GLY A 178 -20.31 -18.25 5.99
CA GLY A 178 -21.24 -18.14 4.86
C GLY A 178 -22.62 -17.66 5.27
N ARG A 179 -23.19 -18.26 6.34
CA ARG A 179 -24.50 -17.85 6.88
C ARG A 179 -24.50 -16.38 7.33
N TYR A 180 -23.42 -15.95 8.01
CA TYR A 180 -23.24 -14.56 8.43
C TYR A 180 -23.18 -13.61 7.25
N LEU A 181 -22.29 -13.89 6.27
CA LEU A 181 -22.10 -13.07 5.08
C LEU A 181 -23.41 -12.94 4.28
N GLU A 182 -24.10 -14.05 4.03
CA GLU A 182 -25.37 -14.05 3.32
C GLU A 182 -26.43 -13.22 4.03
N CYS A 183 -26.56 -13.39 5.36
CA CYS A 183 -27.53 -12.63 6.17
C CYS A 183 -27.22 -11.14 6.13
N MET A 184 -25.99 -10.74 6.45
CA MET A 184 -25.59 -9.33 6.52
C MET A 184 -25.75 -8.63 5.18
N VAL A 185 -25.21 -9.19 4.12
CA VAL A 185 -25.26 -8.59 2.79
C VAL A 185 -26.69 -8.52 2.27
N SER A 186 -27.49 -9.59 2.41
CA SER A 186 -28.89 -9.59 1.96
C SER A 186 -29.75 -8.55 2.68
N ARG A 187 -29.52 -8.33 3.97
CA ARG A 187 -30.24 -7.32 4.78
C ARG A 187 -29.82 -5.91 4.41
N LEU A 188 -28.54 -5.68 4.17
CA LEU A 188 -27.97 -4.34 4.04
C LEU A 188 -27.84 -3.86 2.58
N LYS A 189 -27.98 -4.74 1.57
CA LYS A 189 -27.81 -4.37 0.15
C LYS A 189 -28.72 -3.25 -0.35
N ALA A 190 -29.86 -2.98 0.30
CA ALA A 190 -30.74 -1.87 -0.05
C ALA A 190 -30.25 -0.51 0.48
N LYS A 191 -29.26 -0.48 1.39
CA LYS A 191 -28.72 0.76 1.97
C LYS A 191 -27.76 1.44 1.01
N LYS A 192 -28.15 2.62 0.51
CA LYS A 192 -27.40 3.38 -0.51
C LYS A 192 -26.07 3.94 0.00
N ALA A 193 -25.96 4.16 1.31
CA ALA A 193 -24.71 4.61 1.90
C ALA A 193 -23.57 3.61 1.69
N ILE A 194 -23.86 2.30 1.64
CA ILE A 194 -22.84 1.27 1.40
C ILE A 194 -22.41 1.31 -0.06
N VAL A 195 -21.13 1.53 -0.33
CA VAL A 195 -20.55 1.62 -1.68
C VAL A 195 -19.66 0.44 -2.03
N ALA A 196 -19.15 -0.28 -1.04
CA ALA A 196 -18.31 -1.46 -1.24
C ALA A 196 -18.44 -2.43 -0.06
N TRP A 197 -18.29 -3.71 -0.33
CA TRP A 197 -18.10 -4.75 0.66
C TRP A 197 -16.62 -5.11 0.73
N GLU A 198 -16.18 -5.57 1.90
CA GLU A 198 -14.83 -6.05 2.10
C GLU A 198 -14.87 -7.39 2.84
N SER A 199 -13.92 -8.29 2.55
CA SER A 199 -13.87 -9.62 3.16
C SER A 199 -13.78 -9.56 4.69
N GLY A 200 -12.97 -8.66 5.23
CA GLY A 200 -12.80 -8.44 6.67
C GLY A 200 -11.56 -7.60 6.97
N ASN A 201 -11.43 -7.13 8.20
CA ASN A 201 -10.28 -6.35 8.63
C ASN A 201 -9.08 -7.25 8.88
N GLU A 202 -7.95 -7.00 8.19
CA GLU A 202 -6.70 -7.75 8.36
C GLU A 202 -6.91 -9.25 8.52
N ALA A 203 -7.74 -9.82 7.64
CA ALA A 203 -8.25 -11.19 7.75
C ALA A 203 -7.14 -12.24 7.95
N ARG A 204 -5.92 -11.97 7.44
CA ARG A 204 -4.72 -12.82 7.60
C ARG A 204 -4.34 -13.12 9.06
N ILE A 205 -4.78 -12.31 10.03
CA ILE A 205 -4.48 -12.49 11.45
C ILE A 205 -5.60 -13.20 12.22
N LEU A 206 -6.71 -13.54 11.57
CA LEU A 206 -7.80 -14.29 12.21
C LEU A 206 -7.44 -15.75 12.48
N GLY A 207 -6.46 -16.28 11.74
CA GLY A 207 -6.01 -17.66 11.87
C GLY A 207 -4.75 -17.89 11.04
N ARG A 208 -4.33 -19.15 10.98
CA ARG A 208 -3.18 -19.57 10.19
C ARG A 208 -3.63 -20.29 8.92
N SER A 209 -3.39 -19.68 7.77
CA SER A 209 -3.44 -20.41 6.52
C SER A 209 -2.18 -21.27 6.36
N GLU A 210 -2.34 -22.51 5.93
CA GLU A 210 -1.23 -23.45 5.77
C GLU A 210 -0.47 -23.23 4.46
N ASN A 211 -1.17 -22.74 3.44
CA ASN A 211 -0.62 -22.50 2.11
C ASN A 211 -1.51 -21.56 1.30
N ALA A 212 -1.03 -21.12 0.15
CA ALA A 212 -1.75 -20.19 -0.71
C ALA A 212 -3.06 -20.76 -1.30
N PHE A 213 -3.16 -22.08 -1.50
CA PHE A 213 -4.39 -22.71 -2.00
C PHE A 213 -5.52 -22.61 -0.99
N GLN A 214 -5.20 -22.76 0.30
CA GLN A 214 -6.18 -22.60 1.39
C GLN A 214 -6.66 -21.14 1.45
N SER A 215 -5.74 -20.18 1.36
CA SER A 215 -6.09 -18.75 1.33
C SER A 215 -6.97 -18.40 0.12
N GLU A 216 -6.64 -18.93 -1.06
CA GLU A 216 -7.45 -18.73 -2.26
C GLU A 216 -8.85 -19.35 -2.13
N ALA A 217 -8.93 -20.58 -1.66
CA ALA A 217 -10.20 -21.27 -1.50
C ALA A 217 -11.12 -20.49 -0.55
N TRP A 218 -10.58 -20.01 0.57
CA TRP A 218 -11.30 -19.19 1.53
C TRP A 218 -11.74 -17.86 0.93
N LEU A 219 -10.82 -17.10 0.32
CA LEU A 219 -11.13 -15.80 -0.25
C LEU A 219 -12.16 -15.91 -1.39
N ARG A 220 -12.03 -16.94 -2.23
CA ARG A 220 -12.99 -17.25 -3.28
C ARG A 220 -14.38 -17.56 -2.70
N TYR A 221 -14.44 -18.34 -1.65
CA TYR A 221 -15.67 -18.67 -0.95
C TYR A 221 -16.35 -17.41 -0.38
N VAL A 222 -15.62 -16.60 0.36
CA VAL A 222 -16.11 -15.35 0.96
C VAL A 222 -16.63 -14.39 -0.12
N HIS A 223 -15.83 -14.13 -1.16
CA HIS A 223 -16.21 -13.19 -2.22
C HIS A 223 -17.38 -13.68 -3.05
N GLN A 224 -17.46 -14.98 -3.36
CA GLN A 224 -18.60 -15.54 -4.07
C GLN A 224 -19.88 -15.44 -3.24
N THR A 225 -19.81 -15.70 -1.95
CA THR A 225 -20.95 -15.56 -1.04
C THR A 225 -21.47 -14.12 -1.03
N ILE A 226 -20.57 -13.14 -0.91
CA ILE A 226 -20.92 -11.72 -0.95
C ILE A 226 -21.55 -11.35 -2.30
N ARG A 227 -20.93 -11.73 -3.43
CA ARG A 227 -21.41 -11.38 -4.78
C ARG A 227 -22.72 -12.05 -5.15
N LEU A 228 -23.01 -13.24 -4.64
CA LEU A 228 -24.31 -13.90 -4.83
C LEU A 228 -25.42 -13.15 -4.09
N ALA A 229 -25.13 -12.63 -2.90
CA ALA A 229 -26.08 -11.85 -2.12
C ALA A 229 -26.28 -10.42 -2.65
N ASP A 230 -25.19 -9.78 -3.14
CA ASP A 230 -25.19 -8.45 -3.76
C ASP A 230 -24.23 -8.38 -4.94
N PRO A 231 -24.71 -8.58 -6.18
CA PRO A 231 -23.88 -8.46 -7.39
C PRO A 231 -23.62 -7.02 -7.84
N SER A 232 -24.18 -6.02 -7.16
CA SER A 232 -24.16 -4.63 -7.62
C SER A 232 -22.96 -3.82 -7.11
N ARG A 233 -22.35 -4.24 -6.01
CA ARG A 233 -21.25 -3.51 -5.38
C ARG A 233 -19.92 -4.23 -5.55
N PRO A 234 -18.81 -3.46 -5.61
CA PRO A 234 -17.47 -4.04 -5.62
C PRO A 234 -17.17 -4.75 -4.30
N VAL A 235 -16.31 -5.76 -4.41
CA VAL A 235 -15.78 -6.50 -3.26
C VAL A 235 -14.28 -6.24 -3.16
N ILE A 236 -13.88 -5.71 -2.01
CA ILE A 236 -12.49 -5.46 -1.65
C ILE A 236 -11.93 -6.73 -1.01
N GLY A 237 -10.69 -7.07 -1.34
CA GLY A 237 -10.04 -8.29 -0.88
C GLY A 237 -9.45 -8.20 0.51
N VAL A 238 -8.44 -9.02 0.76
CA VAL A 238 -7.67 -8.97 1.99
C VAL A 238 -6.73 -7.77 1.95
N ASP A 239 -6.78 -7.00 3.00
CA ASP A 239 -6.01 -5.77 3.20
C ASP A 239 -4.58 -6.00 3.72
N GLY A 240 -3.75 -4.97 3.60
CA GLY A 240 -2.41 -4.92 4.18
C GLY A 240 -1.46 -6.01 3.69
N LEU A 241 -1.67 -6.52 2.48
CA LEU A 241 -0.80 -7.52 1.89
C LEU A 241 0.44 -6.88 1.28
N SER A 242 1.56 -7.56 1.43
CA SER A 242 2.79 -7.26 0.70
C SER A 242 2.67 -7.71 -0.75
N VAL A 243 3.44 -7.10 -1.64
CA VAL A 243 3.54 -7.56 -3.04
C VAL A 243 4.38 -8.82 -3.19
N SER A 244 4.99 -9.29 -2.11
CA SER A 244 5.79 -10.52 -2.09
C SER A 244 4.97 -11.73 -2.51
N ARG A 245 5.58 -12.59 -3.32
CA ARG A 245 5.02 -13.91 -3.65
C ARG A 245 5.20 -14.93 -2.55
N GLU A 246 6.19 -14.70 -1.70
CA GLU A 246 6.43 -15.58 -0.58
C GLU A 246 5.35 -15.37 0.47
N GLY A 247 4.76 -16.45 0.86
CA GLY A 247 3.72 -16.43 1.88
C GLY A 247 2.43 -17.09 1.41
N VAL A 248 1.50 -17.12 2.32
CA VAL A 248 0.21 -17.79 2.11
C VAL A 248 -0.88 -16.88 1.54
N TRP A 249 -0.59 -15.59 1.36
CA TRP A 249 -1.50 -14.57 0.83
C TRP A 249 -0.89 -13.80 -0.35
N PRO A 250 -0.65 -14.43 -1.51
CA PRO A 250 -0.06 -13.72 -2.66
C PRO A 250 -0.95 -12.58 -3.17
N SER A 251 -0.35 -11.43 -3.46
CA SER A 251 -1.09 -10.25 -3.94
C SER A 251 -1.80 -10.50 -5.29
N ALA A 252 -1.19 -11.26 -6.18
CA ALA A 252 -1.79 -11.63 -7.46
C ALA A 252 -3.09 -12.44 -7.29
N MET A 253 -3.11 -13.41 -6.34
CA MET A 253 -4.31 -14.17 -6.01
C MET A 253 -5.41 -13.27 -5.45
N ASN A 254 -5.05 -12.38 -4.52
CA ASN A 254 -6.00 -11.41 -3.97
C ASN A 254 -6.60 -10.51 -5.06
N ALA A 255 -5.75 -9.98 -5.95
CA ALA A 255 -6.17 -9.16 -7.07
C ALA A 255 -7.10 -9.87 -8.05
N ALA A 256 -6.82 -11.14 -8.37
CA ALA A 256 -7.66 -11.93 -9.29
C ALA A 256 -9.10 -12.09 -8.79
N LEU A 257 -9.29 -12.09 -7.47
CA LEU A 257 -10.59 -12.30 -6.82
C LEU A 257 -11.28 -11.01 -6.41
N SER A 258 -10.59 -9.87 -6.38
CA SER A 258 -11.05 -8.59 -5.85
C SER A 258 -11.27 -7.55 -6.94
N ASP A 259 -12.08 -6.55 -6.66
CA ASP A 259 -12.30 -5.40 -7.56
C ASP A 259 -11.34 -4.24 -7.26
N TYR A 260 -10.91 -4.12 -6.00
CA TYR A 260 -9.88 -3.20 -5.51
C TYR A 260 -8.88 -3.93 -4.65
N VAL A 261 -7.66 -3.43 -4.62
CA VAL A 261 -6.61 -3.85 -3.67
C VAL A 261 -6.27 -2.69 -2.74
N THR A 262 -5.87 -3.01 -1.52
CA THR A 262 -5.68 -2.00 -0.48
C THR A 262 -4.37 -2.17 0.26
N THR A 263 -3.86 -1.06 0.80
CA THR A 263 -2.66 -1.03 1.62
C THR A 263 -2.93 -0.48 3.01
N HIS A 264 -2.23 -1.02 4.00
CA HIS A 264 -2.08 -0.48 5.35
C HIS A 264 -0.62 -0.04 5.57
N PRO A 265 -0.15 1.04 4.92
CA PRO A 265 1.27 1.35 4.82
C PRO A 265 1.79 2.05 6.08
N TYR A 266 1.70 1.40 7.23
CA TYR A 266 2.26 1.88 8.47
C TYR A 266 3.77 1.67 8.50
N GLY A 267 4.54 2.64 8.05
CA GLY A 267 6.00 2.58 8.02
C GLY A 267 6.68 2.40 9.39
N PHE A 268 5.90 2.47 10.47
CA PHE A 268 6.38 2.39 11.84
C PHE A 268 6.13 1.05 12.55
N TRP A 269 5.37 0.14 11.96
CA TRP A 269 5.19 -1.20 12.51
C TRP A 269 6.27 -2.15 12.00
N GLY A 270 7.40 -2.19 12.72
CA GLY A 270 8.46 -3.15 12.43
C GLY A 270 9.37 -2.82 11.26
N SER A 271 9.32 -1.60 10.71
CA SER A 271 10.23 -1.15 9.67
C SER A 271 11.41 -0.35 10.22
N VAL A 272 12.44 -0.15 9.40
CA VAL A 272 13.59 0.70 9.70
C VAL A 272 13.25 2.19 9.81
N TYR A 273 12.01 2.58 9.50
CA TYR A 273 11.53 3.97 9.61
C TYR A 273 10.96 4.31 10.97
N ASN A 274 11.06 3.39 11.89
CA ASN A 274 10.41 3.50 13.19
C ASN A 274 10.64 4.86 13.86
N ASP A 275 11.84 5.41 13.72
CA ASP A 275 12.28 6.65 14.35
C ASP A 275 12.46 7.81 13.35
N ASP A 276 12.00 7.64 12.11
CA ASP A 276 12.24 8.56 11.01
C ASP A 276 10.91 9.12 10.47
N PHE A 277 10.40 10.19 11.10
CA PHE A 277 9.08 10.72 10.81
C PHE A 277 9.04 11.73 9.66
N ASN A 278 10.04 12.61 9.53
CA ASN A 278 10.06 13.72 8.58
C ASN A 278 11.10 13.57 7.46
N SER A 279 11.42 12.36 7.06
CA SER A 279 12.33 12.08 5.96
C SER A 279 11.58 11.68 4.69
N VAL A 280 12.28 11.72 3.57
CA VAL A 280 11.80 11.19 2.29
C VAL A 280 11.28 9.77 2.41
N ARG A 281 11.82 8.97 3.34
CA ARG A 281 11.43 7.58 3.57
C ARG A 281 10.00 7.47 4.10
N SER A 282 9.72 8.11 5.22
CA SER A 282 8.37 8.07 5.83
C SER A 282 7.33 8.78 4.97
N LEU A 283 7.69 9.89 4.33
CA LEU A 283 6.77 10.70 3.53
C LEU A 283 6.35 10.05 2.20
N THR A 284 7.14 9.09 1.69
CA THR A 284 6.88 8.44 0.40
C THR A 284 6.48 6.98 0.50
N PHE A 285 6.53 6.38 1.70
CA PHE A 285 6.27 4.96 1.91
C PHE A 285 4.90 4.52 1.40
N ALA A 286 3.84 5.23 1.78
CA ALA A 286 2.48 4.92 1.35
C ALA A 286 2.31 5.00 -0.18
N ALA A 287 2.92 6.01 -0.82
CA ALA A 287 2.85 6.17 -2.27
C ALA A 287 3.60 5.05 -3.00
N ALA A 288 4.78 4.65 -2.52
CA ALA A 288 5.56 3.57 -3.11
C ALA A 288 4.82 2.23 -3.05
N GLN A 289 4.31 1.87 -1.87
CA GLN A 289 3.57 0.61 -1.70
C GLN A 289 2.27 0.58 -2.50
N THR A 290 1.49 1.66 -2.48
CA THR A 290 0.21 1.72 -3.18
C THR A 290 0.40 1.67 -4.70
N LEU A 291 1.40 2.39 -5.24
CA LEU A 291 1.74 2.34 -6.66
C LEU A 291 2.18 0.93 -7.09
N ALA A 292 3.09 0.32 -6.33
CA ALA A 292 3.58 -1.02 -6.65
C ALA A 292 2.46 -2.06 -6.59
N LEU A 293 1.62 -2.02 -5.55
CA LEU A 293 0.49 -2.94 -5.44
C LEU A 293 -0.51 -2.74 -6.58
N GLU A 294 -0.86 -1.50 -6.94
CA GLU A 294 -1.76 -1.21 -8.07
C GLU A 294 -1.24 -1.84 -9.36
N GLN A 295 0.04 -1.63 -9.65
CA GLN A 295 0.64 -2.02 -10.93
C GLN A 295 0.90 -3.52 -11.02
N ILE A 296 1.43 -4.13 -9.95
CA ILE A 296 1.69 -5.57 -9.90
C ILE A 296 0.38 -6.36 -9.87
N ALA A 297 -0.61 -5.87 -9.13
CA ALA A 297 -1.94 -6.48 -9.05
C ALA A 297 -2.82 -6.20 -10.29
N GLY A 298 -2.53 -5.16 -11.07
CA GLY A 298 -3.36 -4.74 -12.20
C GLY A 298 -4.77 -4.28 -11.80
N LYS A 299 -4.94 -3.81 -10.56
CA LYS A 299 -6.23 -3.37 -9.98
C LYS A 299 -6.11 -2.00 -9.36
N PRO A 300 -7.18 -1.16 -9.37
CA PRO A 300 -7.16 0.10 -8.65
C PRO A 300 -6.80 -0.09 -7.18
N ALA A 301 -5.87 0.72 -6.67
CA ALA A 301 -5.40 0.63 -5.29
C ALA A 301 -5.70 1.89 -4.49
N PHE A 302 -5.89 1.73 -3.18
CA PHE A 302 -6.01 2.84 -2.25
C PHE A 302 -5.44 2.50 -0.87
N VAL A 303 -5.12 3.55 -0.12
CA VAL A 303 -4.72 3.44 1.28
C VAL A 303 -5.97 3.33 2.14
N GLU A 304 -6.24 2.14 2.62
CA GLU A 304 -7.44 1.81 3.39
C GLU A 304 -7.29 2.11 4.87
N GLU A 305 -6.07 2.00 5.34
CA GLU A 305 -5.71 2.33 6.71
C GLU A 305 -4.34 2.99 6.75
N HIS A 306 -4.26 4.16 7.33
CA HIS A 306 -3.00 4.84 7.61
C HIS A 306 -3.19 5.85 8.72
N GLY A 307 -2.17 6.04 9.53
CA GLY A 307 -2.23 6.97 10.64
C GLY A 307 -0.87 7.53 10.99
N SER A 308 -0.89 8.48 11.89
CA SER A 308 0.31 9.03 12.47
C SER A 308 0.68 8.31 13.75
N ARG A 309 1.89 8.56 14.16
CA ARG A 309 2.38 8.16 15.44
C ARG A 309 1.96 9.09 16.54
N ARG A 310 2.12 8.56 17.74
CA ARG A 310 1.85 9.22 18.98
C ARG A 310 2.78 10.41 19.21
N GLN A 311 2.45 11.21 20.21
CA GLN A 311 3.15 12.42 20.62
C GLN A 311 4.65 12.24 20.95
N GLU A 312 5.10 11.03 21.26
CA GLU A 312 6.52 10.74 21.47
C GLU A 312 7.38 10.87 20.23
N GLN A 313 6.76 10.93 19.05
CA GLN A 313 7.49 11.03 17.77
C GLN A 313 7.27 12.34 17.05
N THR A 314 6.09 12.92 17.20
CA THR A 314 5.76 14.20 16.58
C THR A 314 4.63 14.91 17.29
N SER A 315 4.56 16.23 17.12
CA SER A 315 3.42 17.03 17.56
C SER A 315 2.23 16.87 16.62
N GLN A 316 1.03 17.23 17.05
CA GLN A 316 -0.17 17.26 16.21
C GLN A 316 -0.03 18.18 14.97
N ARG A 317 0.83 19.20 15.03
CA ARG A 317 1.19 20.01 13.86
C ARG A 317 2.05 19.20 12.90
N GLY A 318 3.04 18.47 13.41
CA GLY A 318 3.86 17.56 12.59
C GLY A 318 3.02 16.48 11.90
N VAL A 319 1.97 15.96 12.57
CA VAL A 319 0.99 15.05 11.95
C VAL A 319 0.29 15.70 10.75
N ALA A 320 -0.12 16.96 10.88
CA ALA A 320 -0.78 17.68 9.79
C ALA A 320 0.15 17.93 8.60
N ASP A 321 1.43 18.24 8.85
CA ASP A 321 2.45 18.42 7.82
C ASP A 321 2.79 17.08 7.12
N TYR A 322 2.90 16.00 7.89
CA TYR A 322 3.07 14.65 7.38
C TYR A 322 1.91 14.23 6.46
N MET A 323 0.67 14.42 6.92
CA MET A 323 -0.52 14.14 6.12
C MET A 323 -0.52 14.91 4.81
N ARG A 324 -0.10 16.18 4.82
CA ARG A 324 -0.02 17.00 3.60
C ARG A 324 0.90 16.39 2.57
N ALA A 325 2.15 16.11 2.94
CA ALA A 325 3.10 15.51 2.01
C ALA A 325 2.62 14.15 1.47
N MET A 326 2.04 13.34 2.34
CA MET A 326 1.49 12.03 1.96
C MET A 326 0.36 12.16 0.96
N LEU A 327 -0.61 13.07 1.16
CA LEU A 327 -1.70 13.30 0.20
C LEU A 327 -1.19 13.72 -1.18
N TRP A 328 -0.18 14.62 -1.23
CA TRP A 328 0.44 15.03 -2.48
C TRP A 328 1.17 13.88 -3.17
N ASN A 329 1.92 13.07 -2.44
CA ASN A 329 2.61 11.91 -3.00
C ASN A 329 1.63 10.83 -3.50
N LEU A 330 0.58 10.53 -2.74
CA LEU A 330 -0.46 9.57 -3.14
C LEU A 330 -1.23 10.04 -4.38
N TRP A 331 -1.58 11.32 -4.44
CA TRP A 331 -2.26 11.87 -5.61
C TRP A 331 -1.38 11.83 -6.87
N ALA A 332 -0.08 12.12 -6.74
CA ALA A 332 0.88 12.06 -7.84
C ALA A 332 1.04 10.66 -8.45
N VAL A 333 0.73 9.60 -7.71
CA VAL A 333 0.77 8.19 -8.16
C VAL A 333 -0.61 7.61 -8.47
N ASP A 334 -1.68 8.44 -8.49
CA ASP A 334 -3.06 8.05 -8.79
C ASP A 334 -3.68 7.08 -7.78
N ALA A 335 -3.24 7.09 -6.52
CA ALA A 335 -3.94 6.38 -5.44
C ALA A 335 -5.39 6.86 -5.33
N LYS A 336 -6.37 5.94 -5.18
CA LYS A 336 -7.79 6.29 -5.30
C LYS A 336 -8.38 6.91 -4.06
N ALA A 337 -7.89 6.54 -2.89
CA ALA A 337 -8.33 7.08 -1.61
C ALA A 337 -7.23 6.99 -0.55
N MET A 338 -7.43 7.76 0.53
CA MET A 338 -6.70 7.62 1.79
C MET A 338 -7.70 7.69 2.95
N LEU A 339 -7.78 6.61 3.72
CA LEU A 339 -8.58 6.53 4.93
C LEU A 339 -7.67 6.59 6.15
N TRP A 340 -7.91 7.57 7.00
CA TRP A 340 -7.10 7.80 8.20
C TRP A 340 -7.51 6.85 9.33
N TRP A 341 -6.56 6.32 10.07
CA TRP A 341 -6.79 5.60 11.32
C TRP A 341 -6.56 6.54 12.51
N CYS A 342 -7.63 7.01 13.19
CA CYS A 342 -9.05 6.77 12.92
C CYS A 342 -9.83 8.09 13.00
N ALA A 343 -11.17 8.05 12.92
CA ALA A 343 -11.98 9.26 13.00
C ALA A 343 -11.86 9.93 14.36
N TYR A 344 -12.05 9.17 15.45
CA TYR A 344 -12.05 9.66 16.83
C TYR A 344 -11.05 8.91 17.71
N ASP A 345 -10.43 9.64 18.64
CA ASP A 345 -9.58 9.03 19.66
C ASP A 345 -10.35 8.00 20.48
N GLN A 346 -9.67 6.89 20.76
CA GLN A 346 -10.20 5.81 21.59
C GLN A 346 -9.69 5.93 23.04
N THR A 347 -9.82 7.11 23.63
CA THR A 347 -9.35 7.43 24.98
C THR A 347 -10.46 7.37 26.02
N GLY A 348 -10.10 7.21 27.29
CA GLY A 348 -11.05 7.25 28.42
C GLY A 348 -12.02 6.07 28.46
N MET A 349 -11.71 4.98 27.77
CA MET A 349 -12.46 3.72 27.85
C MET A 349 -12.07 2.93 29.08
N THR A 350 -13.04 2.27 29.72
CA THR A 350 -12.83 1.52 30.97
C THR A 350 -12.54 0.04 30.74
N ILE A 351 -12.56 -0.41 29.49
CA ILE A 351 -12.38 -1.80 29.11
C ILE A 351 -10.96 -2.06 28.58
N ALA A 352 -10.50 -3.30 28.70
CA ALA A 352 -9.25 -3.74 28.12
C ALA A 352 -9.33 -3.72 26.57
N PRO A 353 -8.23 -3.34 25.86
CA PRO A 353 -6.94 -2.88 26.39
C PRO A 353 -6.88 -1.38 26.67
N TYR A 354 -7.94 -0.61 26.42
CA TYR A 354 -7.95 0.85 26.46
C TYR A 354 -7.68 1.43 27.85
N ASN A 355 -7.99 0.68 28.91
CA ASN A 355 -7.81 1.11 30.29
C ASN A 355 -6.39 0.86 30.83
N TRP A 356 -5.57 0.07 30.16
CA TRP A 356 -4.20 -0.26 30.63
C TRP A 356 -3.12 -0.27 29.53
N ARG A 357 -3.50 -0.46 28.26
CA ARG A 357 -2.59 -0.38 27.14
C ARG A 357 -3.28 0.37 25.99
N PRO A 358 -3.28 1.71 26.02
CA PRO A 358 -4.04 2.50 25.06
C PRO A 358 -3.40 2.40 23.66
N PRO A 359 -3.96 1.62 22.73
CA PRO A 359 -3.37 1.44 21.41
C PRO A 359 -3.63 2.62 20.47
N CYS A 360 -4.73 3.36 20.69
CA CYS A 360 -5.22 4.41 19.80
C CYS A 360 -5.42 5.73 20.55
N VAL A 361 -4.42 6.15 21.32
CA VAL A 361 -4.41 7.43 22.01
C VAL A 361 -3.86 8.51 21.07
N GLU A 362 -4.64 9.57 20.87
CA GLU A 362 -4.27 10.73 20.02
C GLU A 362 -3.92 10.37 18.56
N LEU A 363 -4.48 9.28 18.03
CA LEU A 363 -4.36 8.89 16.62
C LEU A 363 -5.54 9.37 15.77
N GLY A 364 -6.63 9.80 16.40
CA GLY A 364 -7.82 10.29 15.73
C GLY A 364 -7.60 11.54 14.90
N LEU A 365 -8.52 11.79 13.96
CA LEU A 365 -8.69 13.11 13.35
C LEU A 365 -9.34 14.09 14.34
N PHE A 366 -10.16 13.55 15.23
CA PHE A 366 -10.83 14.30 16.29
C PHE A 366 -10.59 13.66 17.64
N ARG A 367 -10.59 14.49 18.67
CA ARG A 367 -10.64 14.01 20.04
C ARG A 367 -12.00 13.36 20.32
N ARG A 368 -12.09 12.63 21.40
CA ARG A 368 -13.34 12.01 21.85
C ARG A 368 -14.50 13.00 22.04
N ASP A 369 -14.21 14.26 22.39
CA ASP A 369 -15.18 15.34 22.50
C ASP A 369 -15.53 16.02 21.17
N ARG A 370 -15.06 15.45 20.04
CA ARG A 370 -15.22 15.94 18.67
C ARG A 370 -14.40 17.19 18.33
N THR A 371 -13.49 17.63 19.21
CA THR A 371 -12.56 18.72 18.88
C THR A 371 -11.55 18.25 17.83
N ALA A 372 -11.44 18.98 16.73
CA ALA A 372 -10.57 18.61 15.61
C ALA A 372 -9.09 18.78 15.96
N TYR A 373 -8.26 17.85 15.49
CA TYR A 373 -6.82 18.02 15.40
C TYR A 373 -6.41 18.81 14.14
N PRO A 374 -5.22 19.40 14.09
CA PRO A 374 -4.75 20.17 12.93
C PRO A 374 -4.80 19.43 11.59
N ALA A 375 -4.63 18.11 11.59
CA ALA A 375 -4.70 17.24 10.42
C ALA A 375 -6.04 17.35 9.66
N VAL A 376 -7.16 17.58 10.38
CA VAL A 376 -8.48 17.78 9.75
C VAL A 376 -8.48 18.98 8.81
N ALA A 377 -7.86 20.08 9.22
CA ALA A 377 -7.77 21.28 8.38
C ALA A 377 -6.92 21.02 7.12
N THR A 378 -5.85 20.25 7.23
CA THR A 378 -5.02 19.84 6.09
C THR A 378 -5.83 19.00 5.11
N MET A 379 -6.52 17.96 5.59
CA MET A 379 -7.35 17.08 4.76
C MET A 379 -8.44 17.86 4.03
N ARG A 380 -9.15 18.73 4.74
CA ARG A 380 -10.22 19.59 4.19
C ARG A 380 -9.69 20.56 3.12
N LYS A 381 -8.56 21.24 3.39
CA LYS A 381 -7.94 22.17 2.43
C LYS A 381 -7.49 21.44 1.16
N PHE A 382 -6.93 20.25 1.29
CA PHE A 382 -6.51 19.44 0.17
C PHE A 382 -7.70 19.01 -0.70
N ALA A 383 -8.78 18.49 -0.10
CA ALA A 383 -10.01 18.14 -0.81
C ALA A 383 -10.61 19.36 -1.51
N ALA A 384 -10.72 20.51 -0.82
CA ALA A 384 -11.23 21.76 -1.38
C ALA A 384 -10.35 22.32 -2.52
N MET A 385 -9.05 22.09 -2.49
CA MET A 385 -8.15 22.43 -3.60
C MET A 385 -8.51 21.60 -4.84
N GLN A 386 -8.67 20.28 -4.70
CA GLN A 386 -9.03 19.42 -5.83
C GLN A 386 -10.35 19.84 -6.50
N GLU A 387 -11.35 20.27 -5.71
CA GLU A 387 -12.65 20.73 -6.25
C GLU A 387 -12.54 22.01 -7.10
N LYS A 388 -11.52 22.83 -6.87
CA LYS A 388 -11.29 24.11 -7.57
C LYS A 388 -10.42 23.98 -8.81
N LEU A 389 -9.88 22.80 -9.11
CA LEU A 389 -9.04 22.62 -10.28
C LEU A 389 -9.83 22.82 -11.58
N SER A 390 -9.18 23.42 -12.57
CA SER A 390 -9.73 23.65 -13.91
C SER A 390 -9.90 22.37 -14.74
N PHE A 391 -9.45 21.22 -14.24
CA PHE A 391 -9.56 19.91 -14.86
C PHE A 391 -10.24 18.90 -13.92
N ALA A 392 -10.94 17.93 -14.49
CA ALA A 392 -11.73 16.96 -13.73
C ALA A 392 -10.87 15.93 -12.99
N ALA A 393 -9.76 15.51 -13.59
CA ALA A 393 -8.90 14.45 -13.10
C ALA A 393 -7.44 14.68 -13.49
N LEU A 394 -6.51 14.39 -12.59
CA LEU A 394 -5.08 14.37 -12.89
C LEU A 394 -4.80 13.18 -13.82
N PRO A 395 -4.27 13.39 -15.04
CA PRO A 395 -3.91 12.28 -15.90
C PRO A 395 -2.82 11.42 -15.25
N ARG A 396 -2.74 10.13 -15.58
CA ARG A 396 -1.64 9.28 -15.11
C ARG A 396 -0.30 9.78 -15.64
N ALA A 397 0.72 9.79 -14.79
CA ALA A 397 2.09 10.05 -15.22
C ALA A 397 2.60 8.88 -16.09
N LYS A 398 3.34 9.22 -17.16
CA LYS A 398 3.98 8.20 -17.98
C LYS A 398 5.24 7.70 -17.28
N PRO A 399 5.41 6.37 -17.09
CA PRO A 399 6.63 5.83 -16.53
C PRO A 399 7.85 6.03 -17.46
N ASP A 400 9.00 6.24 -16.86
CA ASP A 400 10.28 6.34 -17.56
C ASP A 400 11.04 5.02 -17.61
N ALA A 401 10.75 4.13 -16.65
CA ALA A 401 11.37 2.82 -16.52
C ALA A 401 10.46 1.86 -15.75
N VAL A 402 10.70 0.56 -15.93
CA VAL A 402 10.05 -0.52 -15.20
C VAL A 402 11.03 -1.09 -14.16
N VAL A 403 10.58 -1.18 -12.91
CA VAL A 403 11.31 -1.79 -11.80
C VAL A 403 10.71 -3.17 -11.55
N LEU A 404 11.52 -4.20 -11.68
CA LEU A 404 11.15 -5.60 -11.46
C LEU A 404 11.47 -5.97 -10.02
N ALA A 405 10.49 -5.93 -9.14
CA ALA A 405 10.69 -6.18 -7.71
C ALA A 405 9.45 -6.82 -7.07
N VAL A 406 9.68 -7.65 -6.06
CA VAL A 406 8.64 -8.34 -5.27
C VAL A 406 8.88 -8.26 -3.76
N ASP A 407 9.84 -7.46 -3.32
CA ASP A 407 10.18 -7.23 -1.92
C ASP A 407 9.82 -5.79 -1.57
N ASP A 408 9.00 -5.58 -0.55
CA ASP A 408 8.52 -4.25 -0.15
C ASP A 408 9.65 -3.28 0.18
N ASP A 409 10.74 -3.79 0.76
CA ASP A 409 11.91 -2.99 1.13
C ASP A 409 12.63 -2.49 -0.12
N VAL A 410 12.79 -3.37 -1.11
CA VAL A 410 13.43 -3.07 -2.39
C VAL A 410 12.54 -2.15 -3.23
N ILE A 411 11.23 -2.37 -3.22
CA ILE A 411 10.25 -1.49 -3.89
C ILE A 411 10.36 -0.07 -3.36
N HIS A 412 10.36 0.08 -2.03
CA HIS A 412 10.40 1.41 -1.44
C HIS A 412 11.73 2.13 -1.68
N SER A 413 12.87 1.45 -1.50
CA SER A 413 14.18 2.05 -1.80
C SER A 413 14.33 2.38 -3.29
N SER A 414 13.87 1.50 -4.17
CA SER A 414 13.85 1.75 -5.62
C SER A 414 12.98 2.95 -5.97
N TYR A 415 11.81 3.08 -5.34
CA TYR A 415 10.96 4.26 -5.53
C TYR A 415 11.70 5.55 -5.17
N ILE A 416 12.33 5.61 -4.00
CA ILE A 416 13.05 6.81 -3.56
C ILE A 416 14.21 7.13 -4.52
N LEU A 417 15.06 6.14 -4.84
CA LEU A 417 16.21 6.34 -5.72
C LEU A 417 15.79 6.78 -7.13
N ALA A 418 14.73 6.17 -7.68
CA ALA A 418 14.15 6.59 -8.95
C ALA A 418 13.67 8.03 -8.90
N ARG A 419 12.87 8.41 -7.88
CA ARG A 419 12.30 9.74 -7.75
C ARG A 419 13.38 10.81 -7.53
N GLN A 420 14.41 10.50 -6.75
CA GLN A 420 15.58 11.38 -6.57
C GLN A 420 16.39 11.57 -7.87
N ALA A 421 16.42 10.54 -8.72
CA ALA A 421 17.02 10.59 -10.06
C ALA A 421 16.13 11.29 -11.11
N GLY A 422 14.94 11.79 -10.72
CA GLY A 422 13.96 12.36 -11.64
C GLY A 422 13.14 11.33 -12.43
N ILE A 423 13.33 10.04 -12.20
CA ILE A 423 12.62 8.93 -12.86
C ILE A 423 11.26 8.73 -12.22
N PHE A 424 10.20 8.61 -13.01
CA PHE A 424 8.90 8.12 -12.55
C PHE A 424 8.85 6.61 -12.82
N PRO A 425 8.92 5.75 -11.78
CA PRO A 425 8.99 4.31 -11.96
C PRO A 425 7.60 3.71 -12.21
N ALA A 426 7.55 2.61 -12.98
CA ALA A 426 6.51 1.61 -12.90
C ALA A 426 7.07 0.36 -12.22
N PHE A 427 6.20 -0.43 -11.57
CA PHE A 427 6.57 -1.69 -10.93
C PHE A 427 5.94 -2.87 -11.66
N ALA A 428 6.68 -3.96 -11.77
CA ALA A 428 6.17 -5.22 -12.32
C ALA A 428 6.77 -6.41 -11.57
N SER A 429 6.04 -7.51 -11.53
CA SER A 429 6.56 -8.77 -11.00
C SER A 429 7.61 -9.34 -11.95
N PRO A 430 8.78 -9.78 -11.46
CA PRO A 430 9.78 -10.45 -12.28
C PRO A 430 9.36 -11.86 -12.74
N GLU A 431 8.18 -12.31 -12.37
CA GLU A 431 7.67 -13.65 -12.69
C GLU A 431 6.53 -13.62 -13.70
N GLU A 432 5.93 -12.45 -13.95
CA GLU A 432 4.88 -12.26 -14.94
C GLU A 432 5.45 -11.73 -16.25
N LYS A 433 4.64 -11.78 -17.32
CA LYS A 433 5.00 -11.19 -18.60
C LYS A 433 5.42 -9.74 -18.43
N LEU A 434 6.60 -9.41 -18.93
CA LEU A 434 7.17 -8.08 -18.76
C LEU A 434 6.43 -7.03 -19.62
N PRO A 435 6.08 -5.88 -19.06
CA PRO A 435 5.54 -4.78 -19.85
C PRO A 435 6.62 -4.26 -20.84
N ASP A 436 6.18 -3.70 -21.96
CA ASP A 436 7.12 -3.09 -22.91
C ASP A 436 7.65 -1.77 -22.36
N ALA A 437 8.97 -1.66 -22.30
CA ALA A 437 9.68 -0.48 -21.83
C ALA A 437 11.06 -0.34 -22.49
N ASP A 438 11.58 0.89 -22.50
CA ASP A 438 12.93 1.18 -22.99
C ASP A 438 14.00 0.95 -21.92
N CYS A 439 13.61 0.82 -20.65
CA CYS A 439 14.52 0.66 -19.53
C CYS A 439 13.91 -0.20 -18.42
N TYR A 440 14.68 -1.19 -17.98
CA TYR A 440 14.34 -2.11 -16.89
C TYR A 440 15.37 -2.02 -15.78
N PHE A 441 14.89 -1.96 -14.54
CA PHE A 441 15.69 -2.10 -13.33
C PHE A 441 15.34 -3.42 -12.67
N LEU A 442 16.35 -4.26 -12.43
CA LEU A 442 16.26 -5.52 -11.68
C LEU A 442 17.10 -5.37 -10.39
N PRO A 443 16.56 -4.68 -9.37
CA PRO A 443 17.27 -4.42 -8.14
C PRO A 443 17.30 -5.64 -7.22
N ASP A 444 18.38 -5.78 -6.44
CA ASP A 444 18.58 -6.82 -5.42
C ASP A 444 18.27 -8.25 -5.92
N ALA A 445 18.70 -8.57 -7.13
CA ALA A 445 18.44 -9.88 -7.72
C ALA A 445 19.15 -10.99 -6.92
N GLN A 446 18.38 -11.80 -6.18
CA GLN A 446 18.91 -12.78 -5.22
C GLN A 446 18.33 -14.19 -5.42
N GLY A 447 19.18 -15.19 -5.11
CA GLY A 447 18.76 -16.58 -5.08
C GLY A 447 18.45 -17.18 -6.45
N ARG A 448 17.95 -18.41 -6.43
CA ARG A 448 17.71 -19.21 -7.65
C ARG A 448 16.35 -19.01 -8.28
N ALA A 449 15.41 -18.45 -7.55
CA ALA A 449 14.01 -18.32 -7.94
C ALA A 449 13.56 -16.86 -8.07
N TYR A 450 14.48 -15.90 -8.09
CA TYR A 450 14.13 -14.49 -8.17
C TYR A 450 13.50 -14.12 -9.53
N LEU A 451 13.99 -14.73 -10.60
CA LEU A 451 13.51 -14.53 -11.97
C LEU A 451 13.37 -15.89 -12.64
N THR A 452 12.23 -16.15 -13.27
CA THR A 452 12.06 -17.40 -14.04
C THR A 452 12.96 -17.40 -15.27
N ILE A 453 13.34 -18.58 -15.75
CA ILE A 453 14.14 -18.70 -16.99
C ILE A 453 13.41 -18.02 -18.15
N GLU A 454 12.10 -18.23 -18.27
CA GLU A 454 11.29 -17.63 -19.33
C GLU A 454 11.33 -16.08 -19.27
N ARG A 455 11.21 -15.50 -18.08
CA ARG A 455 11.28 -14.03 -17.92
C ARG A 455 12.68 -13.50 -18.15
N TRP A 456 13.71 -14.24 -17.77
CA TRP A 456 15.08 -13.87 -18.09
C TRP A 456 15.34 -13.87 -19.59
N GLU A 457 14.87 -14.89 -20.32
CA GLU A 457 14.96 -14.94 -21.79
C GLU A 457 14.19 -13.78 -22.45
N GLU A 458 12.99 -13.48 -21.94
CA GLU A 458 12.22 -12.31 -22.40
C GLU A 458 13.00 -11.00 -22.17
N LEU A 459 13.59 -10.81 -20.99
CA LEU A 459 14.37 -9.64 -20.66
C LEU A 459 15.61 -9.53 -21.56
N LYS A 460 16.36 -10.63 -21.75
CA LYS A 460 17.49 -10.67 -22.69
C LYS A 460 17.07 -10.27 -24.12
N SER A 461 15.92 -10.78 -24.58
CA SER A 461 15.38 -10.43 -25.90
C SER A 461 15.05 -8.94 -26.02
N LYS A 462 14.40 -8.36 -25.01
CA LYS A 462 14.09 -6.91 -24.97
C LYS A 462 15.38 -6.07 -24.98
N VAL A 463 16.39 -6.46 -24.21
CA VAL A 463 17.69 -5.78 -24.19
C VAL A 463 18.41 -5.93 -25.53
N CYS A 464 18.44 -7.13 -26.10
CA CYS A 464 19.01 -7.37 -27.43
C CYS A 464 18.32 -6.51 -28.51
N GLY A 465 17.03 -6.25 -28.36
CA GLY A 465 16.22 -5.37 -29.21
C GLY A 465 16.51 -3.88 -29.06
N GLY A 466 17.16 -3.43 -27.98
CA GLY A 466 17.57 -2.04 -27.78
C GLY A 466 17.24 -1.45 -26.40
N ALA A 467 16.57 -2.20 -25.50
CA ALA A 467 16.30 -1.72 -24.16
C ALA A 467 17.56 -1.61 -23.30
N THR A 468 17.49 -0.80 -22.24
CA THR A 468 18.50 -0.71 -21.18
C THR A 468 18.11 -1.60 -20.00
N LEU A 469 19.05 -2.38 -19.48
CA LEU A 469 18.91 -3.16 -18.25
C LEU A 469 19.88 -2.65 -17.19
N TYR A 470 19.38 -2.41 -15.99
CA TYR A 470 20.18 -2.30 -14.78
C TYR A 470 19.96 -3.55 -13.93
N LEU A 471 21.04 -4.18 -13.49
CA LEU A 471 21.05 -5.33 -12.61
C LEU A 471 21.89 -5.02 -11.38
N SER A 472 21.29 -5.00 -10.19
CA SER A 472 22.05 -5.06 -8.94
C SER A 472 22.06 -6.50 -8.42
N TRP A 473 23.25 -7.08 -8.37
CA TRP A 473 23.42 -8.52 -8.17
C TRP A 473 23.56 -8.88 -6.70
N ASN A 474 22.77 -9.83 -6.26
CA ASN A 474 22.81 -10.40 -4.92
C ASN A 474 22.78 -11.93 -4.96
N ASP A 475 23.82 -12.54 -5.56
CA ASP A 475 23.96 -14.00 -5.71
C ASP A 475 22.78 -14.68 -6.46
N THR A 476 22.19 -14.00 -7.44
CA THR A 476 21.17 -14.61 -8.29
C THR A 476 21.79 -15.58 -9.30
N PHE A 477 21.00 -16.59 -9.68
CA PHE A 477 21.38 -17.57 -10.69
C PHE A 477 20.70 -17.20 -12.02
N LEU A 478 21.49 -16.64 -12.95
CA LEU A 478 21.03 -16.23 -14.28
C LEU A 478 21.87 -16.94 -15.35
N ASP A 479 21.20 -17.50 -16.35
CA ASP A 479 21.87 -18.10 -17.48
C ASP A 479 22.60 -17.05 -18.34
N SER A 480 23.74 -17.42 -18.93
CA SER A 480 24.53 -16.56 -19.82
C SER A 480 24.93 -15.20 -19.20
N LEU A 481 25.13 -15.16 -17.87
CA LEU A 481 25.43 -13.91 -17.14
C LEU A 481 26.63 -13.17 -17.71
N GLU A 482 27.72 -13.91 -18.01
CA GLU A 482 28.96 -13.35 -18.59
C GLU A 482 28.73 -12.71 -19.96
N GLU A 483 27.96 -13.36 -20.82
CA GLU A 483 27.62 -12.84 -22.14
C GLU A 483 26.78 -11.54 -22.04
N VAL A 484 25.78 -11.56 -21.18
CA VAL A 484 24.85 -10.43 -21.00
C VAL A 484 25.53 -9.25 -20.33
N THR A 485 26.27 -9.50 -19.25
CA THR A 485 26.88 -8.43 -18.43
C THR A 485 28.30 -8.05 -18.86
N GLY A 486 28.98 -8.92 -19.61
CA GLY A 486 30.34 -8.69 -20.04
C GLY A 486 31.39 -8.81 -18.94
N VAL A 487 31.07 -9.50 -17.85
CA VAL A 487 31.97 -9.70 -16.69
C VAL A 487 31.96 -11.15 -16.24
N GLU A 488 33.04 -11.60 -15.62
CA GLU A 488 33.15 -12.89 -14.93
C GLU A 488 33.40 -12.71 -13.43
N VAL A 489 32.90 -13.65 -12.61
CA VAL A 489 33.22 -13.72 -11.18
C VAL A 489 34.56 -14.42 -11.00
N SER A 490 35.60 -13.68 -10.63
CA SER A 490 36.95 -14.23 -10.47
C SER A 490 37.29 -14.66 -9.05
N PHE A 491 36.58 -14.10 -8.06
CA PHE A 491 36.83 -14.37 -6.64
C PHE A 491 35.58 -14.20 -5.80
N ARG A 492 35.38 -15.11 -4.83
CA ARG A 492 34.28 -15.05 -3.86
C ARG A 492 34.72 -15.66 -2.53
N GLU A 493 34.59 -14.89 -1.44
CA GLU A 493 34.97 -15.31 -0.10
C GLU A 493 33.94 -14.82 0.92
N LYS A 494 33.52 -15.67 1.84
CA LYS A 494 32.67 -15.28 2.97
C LYS A 494 33.50 -14.47 3.98
N ARG A 495 33.58 -13.19 3.75
CA ARG A 495 34.32 -12.22 4.56
C ARG A 495 33.59 -10.89 4.53
N GLY A 496 33.14 -10.42 5.70
CA GLY A 496 32.52 -9.10 5.82
C GLY A 496 33.51 -7.96 5.63
N GLY A 497 33.02 -6.84 5.15
CA GLY A 497 33.83 -5.64 4.94
C GLY A 497 33.01 -4.47 4.43
N LEU A 498 33.73 -3.44 3.94
CA LEU A 498 33.16 -2.23 3.38
C LEU A 498 33.89 -1.89 2.08
N ASP A 499 33.16 -1.72 0.99
CA ASP A 499 33.66 -1.11 -0.23
C ASP A 499 33.29 0.37 -0.28
N ILE A 500 34.26 1.23 -0.58
CA ILE A 500 34.04 2.63 -0.94
C ILE A 500 34.04 2.71 -2.45
N CYS A 501 32.85 2.67 -3.04
CA CYS A 501 32.67 2.70 -4.49
C CYS A 501 32.84 4.13 -5.02
N ASP A 502 33.85 4.33 -5.86
CA ASP A 502 34.20 5.63 -6.44
C ASP A 502 33.66 5.73 -7.87
N PHE A 503 32.73 6.64 -8.10
CA PHE A 503 32.11 6.94 -9.39
C PHE A 503 32.72 8.20 -10.05
N GLY A 504 33.79 8.75 -9.49
CA GLY A 504 34.41 10.00 -9.93
C GLY A 504 33.80 11.22 -9.23
N ASP A 505 32.57 11.59 -9.59
CA ASP A 505 31.89 12.77 -9.03
C ASP A 505 31.30 12.53 -7.64
N PHE A 506 31.12 11.28 -7.24
CA PHE A 506 30.55 10.90 -5.94
C PHE A 506 31.07 9.52 -5.49
N LYS A 507 30.94 9.27 -4.20
CA LYS A 507 31.31 7.98 -3.59
C LYS A 507 30.14 7.41 -2.80
N VAL A 508 30.05 6.08 -2.79
CA VAL A 508 29.06 5.35 -2.01
C VAL A 508 29.74 4.26 -1.21
N GLU A 509 29.44 4.19 0.07
CA GLU A 509 29.91 3.12 0.95
C GLU A 509 28.98 1.93 0.90
N MET A 510 29.50 0.76 0.58
CA MET A 510 28.77 -0.49 0.44
C MET A 510 29.34 -1.58 1.36
N PRO A 511 28.70 -1.85 2.50
CA PRO A 511 29.06 -2.99 3.32
C PRO A 511 28.69 -4.28 2.60
N TYR A 512 29.47 -5.31 2.82
CA TYR A 512 29.22 -6.63 2.28
C TYR A 512 29.49 -7.73 3.32
N ALA A 513 28.74 -8.82 3.24
CA ALA A 513 28.98 -10.05 3.97
C ALA A 513 29.87 -11.03 3.19
N ILE A 514 29.92 -10.87 1.88
CA ILE A 514 30.70 -11.70 0.97
C ILE A 514 31.53 -10.77 0.09
N LYS A 515 32.86 -10.90 0.16
CA LYS A 515 33.77 -10.20 -0.77
C LYS A 515 33.70 -10.90 -2.13
N ARG A 516 33.46 -10.10 -3.15
CA ARG A 516 33.41 -10.53 -4.54
C ARG A 516 34.39 -9.71 -5.36
N LYS A 517 34.96 -10.34 -6.40
CA LYS A 517 35.75 -9.66 -7.41
C LYS A 517 35.28 -10.09 -8.78
N PHE A 518 35.04 -9.12 -9.62
CA PHE A 518 34.62 -9.31 -11.00
C PHE A 518 35.70 -8.78 -11.93
N ASN A 519 35.99 -9.54 -12.99
CA ASN A 519 36.84 -9.12 -14.09
C ASN A 519 35.98 -8.68 -15.28
N ALA A 520 36.26 -7.51 -15.83
CA ALA A 520 35.64 -7.09 -17.08
C ALA A 520 36.18 -7.94 -18.24
N LEU A 521 35.30 -8.52 -19.03
CA LEU A 521 35.60 -9.22 -20.29
C LEU A 521 35.36 -8.28 -21.48
N THR A 522 34.11 -7.93 -21.72
CA THR A 522 33.69 -6.99 -22.77
C THR A 522 33.12 -5.71 -22.18
N ALA A 523 32.84 -5.70 -20.88
CA ALA A 523 32.24 -4.54 -20.19
C ALA A 523 33.28 -3.46 -19.91
N GLU A 524 32.83 -2.22 -19.95
CA GLU A 524 33.55 -1.06 -19.43
C GLU A 524 33.34 -0.95 -17.91
N THR A 525 34.41 -0.72 -17.15
CA THR A 525 34.33 -0.46 -15.71
C THR A 525 34.06 1.02 -15.48
N LEU A 526 32.89 1.33 -14.89
CA LEU A 526 32.47 2.72 -14.63
C LEU A 526 32.81 3.19 -13.21
N ALA A 527 32.89 2.26 -12.23
CA ALA A 527 33.29 2.60 -10.87
C ALA A 527 34.18 1.49 -10.30
N ARG A 528 35.06 1.91 -9.37
CA ARG A 528 36.00 1.02 -8.66
C ARG A 528 35.90 1.23 -7.15
N ASN A 529 36.24 0.21 -6.37
CA ASN A 529 36.39 0.36 -4.92
C ASN A 529 37.80 0.87 -4.57
N GLN A 530 38.09 1.04 -3.28
CA GLN A 530 39.37 1.49 -2.76
C GLN A 530 40.54 0.52 -3.06
N ASP A 531 40.26 -0.73 -3.37
CA ASP A 531 41.26 -1.74 -3.75
C ASP A 531 41.54 -1.72 -5.27
N GLY A 532 40.84 -0.86 -6.03
CA GLY A 532 40.94 -0.77 -7.48
C GLY A 532 40.09 -1.82 -8.25
N ASP A 533 39.32 -2.64 -7.54
CA ASP A 533 38.44 -3.64 -8.16
C ASP A 533 37.19 -2.96 -8.75
N GLY A 534 36.74 -3.44 -9.92
CA GLY A 534 35.52 -2.96 -10.56
C GLY A 534 34.28 -3.32 -9.75
N VAL A 535 33.36 -2.33 -9.57
CA VAL A 535 32.13 -2.49 -8.79
C VAL A 535 30.86 -2.10 -9.54
N PHE A 536 31.03 -1.35 -10.65
CA PHE A 536 29.92 -0.97 -11.54
C PHE A 536 30.39 -1.02 -12.98
N PHE A 537 29.64 -1.70 -13.84
CA PHE A 537 30.04 -2.03 -15.20
C PHE A 537 28.94 -1.65 -16.20
N ARG A 538 29.34 -1.36 -17.43
CA ARG A 538 28.47 -1.16 -18.58
C ARG A 538 28.88 -2.09 -19.72
N ASN A 539 27.94 -2.87 -20.24
CA ASN A 539 28.17 -3.74 -21.38
C ASN A 539 27.17 -3.44 -22.50
N ARG A 540 27.54 -3.74 -23.73
CA ARG A 540 26.63 -3.75 -24.86
C ARG A 540 26.16 -5.19 -25.12
N TYR A 541 24.84 -5.40 -25.11
CA TYR A 541 24.23 -6.68 -25.43
C TYR A 541 23.23 -6.52 -26.58
N GLY A 542 23.57 -7.04 -27.77
CA GLY A 542 22.81 -6.74 -28.98
C GLY A 542 22.78 -5.25 -29.30
N LYS A 543 21.57 -4.68 -29.41
CA LYS A 543 21.36 -3.23 -29.61
C LYS A 543 21.26 -2.46 -28.31
N GLY A 544 21.02 -3.15 -27.19
CA GLY A 544 20.80 -2.54 -25.88
C GLY A 544 22.06 -2.40 -25.03
N THR A 545 21.84 -1.92 -23.80
CA THR A 545 22.91 -1.66 -22.83
C THR A 545 22.56 -2.34 -21.51
N VAL A 546 23.55 -2.98 -20.90
CA VAL A 546 23.42 -3.59 -19.56
C VAL A 546 24.34 -2.87 -18.59
N TYR A 547 23.80 -2.47 -17.46
CA TYR A 547 24.55 -2.00 -16.31
C TYR A 547 24.52 -3.04 -15.21
N LEU A 548 25.67 -3.42 -14.69
CA LEU A 548 25.78 -4.34 -13.56
C LEU A 548 26.40 -3.65 -12.35
N SER A 549 25.72 -3.68 -11.23
CA SER A 549 26.29 -3.44 -9.90
C SER A 549 26.57 -4.78 -9.22
N ILE A 550 27.76 -4.95 -8.66
CA ILE A 550 28.10 -6.13 -7.85
C ILE A 550 27.56 -6.07 -6.42
N HIS A 551 27.01 -4.91 -6.06
CA HIS A 551 26.38 -4.66 -4.79
C HIS A 551 24.87 -4.40 -4.96
N ASN A 552 24.08 -4.89 -4.03
CA ASN A 552 22.64 -4.63 -3.92
C ASN A 552 22.38 -3.28 -3.25
N PHE A 553 22.61 -2.19 -3.97
CA PHE A 553 22.48 -0.82 -3.44
C PHE A 553 21.13 -0.56 -2.80
N GLU A 554 20.06 -1.01 -3.40
CA GLU A 554 18.68 -0.76 -2.98
C GLU A 554 18.41 -1.34 -1.59
N LYS A 555 18.77 -2.60 -1.36
CA LYS A 555 18.62 -3.25 -0.05
C LYS A 555 19.48 -2.59 1.01
N THR A 556 20.71 -2.25 0.65
CA THR A 556 21.63 -1.57 1.58
C THR A 556 21.10 -0.18 1.97
N PHE A 557 20.52 0.56 1.05
CA PHE A 557 19.92 1.86 1.36
C PHE A 557 18.68 1.71 2.24
N TYR A 558 17.89 0.67 2.04
CA TYR A 558 16.77 0.38 2.91
C TYR A 558 17.21 0.12 4.36
N GLU A 559 18.20 -0.73 4.55
CA GLU A 559 18.64 -1.18 5.88
C GLU A 559 19.40 -0.11 6.68
N ARG A 560 19.84 0.97 6.05
CA ARG A 560 20.67 1.98 6.70
C ARG A 560 20.01 3.36 6.75
N VAL A 561 19.75 3.83 7.96
CA VAL A 561 19.29 5.20 8.21
C VAL A 561 20.27 6.21 7.62
N GLY A 562 19.75 7.27 7.00
CA GLY A 562 20.55 8.37 6.43
C GLY A 562 21.18 8.09 5.06
N ARG A 563 21.08 6.87 4.52
CA ARG A 563 21.66 6.58 3.20
C ARG A 563 21.02 7.33 2.03
N TYR A 564 19.74 7.68 2.14
CA TYR A 564 19.05 8.48 1.13
C TYR A 564 19.51 9.95 1.06
N GLU A 565 20.26 10.38 2.04
CA GLU A 565 20.95 11.70 2.00
C GLU A 565 22.22 11.66 1.14
N SER A 566 22.72 10.47 0.80
CA SER A 566 23.87 10.29 -0.08
C SER A 566 23.53 10.58 -1.56
N ASP A 567 24.54 10.55 -2.40
CA ASP A 567 24.42 10.72 -3.85
C ASP A 567 24.14 9.39 -4.60
N GLY A 568 23.76 8.33 -3.89
CA GLY A 568 23.51 7.00 -4.48
C GLY A 568 22.45 6.98 -5.58
N PHE A 569 21.47 7.91 -5.56
CA PHE A 569 20.49 8.07 -6.64
C PHE A 569 21.13 8.38 -8.00
N LYS A 570 22.36 8.93 -8.04
CA LYS A 570 23.08 9.21 -9.28
C LYS A 570 23.42 7.94 -10.06
N ILE A 571 23.49 6.78 -9.41
CA ILE A 571 23.63 5.48 -10.08
C ILE A 571 22.43 5.27 -11.01
N TRP A 572 21.21 5.48 -10.50
CA TRP A 572 19.98 5.36 -11.28
C TRP A 572 19.88 6.42 -12.37
N ALA A 573 20.30 7.66 -12.09
CA ALA A 573 20.36 8.75 -13.09
C ALA A 573 21.36 8.44 -14.22
N THR A 574 22.47 7.73 -13.94
CA THR A 574 23.44 7.28 -14.95
C THR A 574 22.82 6.23 -15.88
N VAL A 575 22.04 5.31 -15.33
CA VAL A 575 21.37 4.26 -16.11
C VAL A 575 20.25 4.82 -16.98
N ARG A 576 19.43 5.70 -16.41
CA ARG A 576 18.29 6.33 -17.09
C ARG A 576 18.29 7.84 -16.87
N PRO A 577 19.05 8.61 -17.66
CA PRO A 577 18.95 10.07 -17.62
C PRO A 577 17.57 10.50 -18.11
N VAL A 578 16.91 11.36 -17.34
CA VAL A 578 15.57 11.89 -17.64
C VAL A 578 15.64 13.42 -17.60
N SER A 579 15.02 14.07 -18.56
CA SER A 579 14.79 15.52 -18.56
C SER A 579 13.31 15.80 -18.37
N ARG A 580 13.00 16.74 -17.47
CA ARG A 580 11.63 17.19 -17.17
C ARG A 580 11.41 18.59 -17.73
N ILE A 581 10.15 18.92 -17.99
CA ILE A 581 9.80 20.31 -18.35
C ILE A 581 10.06 21.24 -17.18
N VAL A 582 9.86 20.76 -15.95
CA VAL A 582 10.21 21.49 -14.73
C VAL A 582 11.20 20.65 -13.92
N GLU A 583 12.40 21.20 -13.67
CA GLU A 583 13.42 20.56 -12.85
C GLU A 583 13.75 21.45 -11.64
N THR A 584 13.70 20.86 -10.45
CA THR A 584 13.93 21.56 -9.18
C THR A 584 15.40 21.64 -8.77
N GLY A 585 16.23 20.74 -9.29
CA GLY A 585 17.64 20.62 -8.89
C GLY A 585 17.85 20.21 -7.43
N ASP A 586 16.80 19.64 -6.80
CA ASP A 586 16.86 19.14 -5.43
C ASP A 586 16.29 17.71 -5.39
N LYS A 587 17.10 16.77 -4.90
CA LYS A 587 16.75 15.35 -4.90
C LYS A 587 15.54 14.98 -4.04
N ASN A 588 15.21 15.79 -3.03
CA ASN A 588 14.09 15.56 -2.13
C ASN A 588 12.82 16.34 -2.54
N VAL A 589 12.90 17.14 -3.61
CA VAL A 589 11.75 17.85 -4.20
C VAL A 589 11.33 17.11 -5.46
N PHE A 590 10.38 16.20 -5.31
CA PHE A 590 9.94 15.31 -6.38
C PHE A 590 9.04 16.02 -7.38
N VAL A 591 9.27 15.80 -8.67
CA VAL A 591 8.43 16.29 -9.76
C VAL A 591 7.77 15.10 -10.45
N SER A 592 6.45 15.10 -10.54
CA SER A 592 5.68 14.19 -11.40
C SER A 592 5.11 14.99 -12.56
N GLU A 593 5.30 14.50 -13.77
CA GLU A 593 4.87 15.17 -14.99
C GLU A 593 3.74 14.40 -15.64
N HIS A 594 2.61 15.07 -15.85
CA HIS A 594 1.37 14.50 -16.38
C HIS A 594 1.00 15.18 -17.69
N VAL A 595 0.73 14.41 -18.73
CA VAL A 595 0.34 14.95 -20.05
C VAL A 595 -1.10 15.46 -19.98
N PHE A 596 -1.32 16.73 -20.29
CA PHE A 596 -2.65 17.35 -20.26
C PHE A 596 -2.86 18.23 -21.48
N GLY A 597 -3.70 17.80 -22.41
CA GLY A 597 -3.90 18.51 -23.68
C GLY A 597 -2.58 18.72 -24.43
N GLY A 598 -2.31 19.94 -24.86
CA GLY A 598 -1.01 20.35 -25.45
C GLY A 598 0.06 20.75 -24.42
N GLY A 599 -0.28 20.74 -23.12
CA GLY A 599 0.57 21.16 -22.01
C GLY A 599 0.98 20.01 -21.08
N ARG A 600 1.37 20.40 -19.88
CA ARG A 600 1.71 19.49 -18.78
C ARG A 600 1.14 20.00 -17.47
N ILE A 601 0.80 19.07 -16.60
CA ILE A 601 0.62 19.32 -15.17
C ILE A 601 1.82 18.74 -14.44
N CYS A 602 2.53 19.57 -13.68
CA CYS A 602 3.66 19.13 -12.86
C CYS A 602 3.25 19.19 -11.39
N VAL A 603 3.21 18.04 -10.72
CA VAL A 603 3.04 17.95 -9.26
C VAL A 603 4.42 18.00 -8.64
N VAL A 604 4.68 19.01 -7.83
CA VAL A 604 5.98 19.24 -7.18
C VAL A 604 5.80 19.11 -5.67
N VAL A 605 6.51 18.17 -5.04
CA VAL A 605 6.37 17.84 -3.61
C VAL A 605 7.73 17.95 -2.91
N ASN A 606 7.81 18.77 -1.89
CA ASN A 606 8.97 18.83 -1.00
C ASN A 606 8.86 17.74 0.10
N ASN A 607 9.63 16.68 -0.07
CA ASN A 607 9.71 15.55 0.86
C ASN A 607 10.85 15.72 1.88
N SER A 608 10.95 16.91 2.46
CA SER A 608 12.05 17.28 3.34
C SER A 608 11.55 18.22 4.45
N PRO A 609 12.17 18.19 5.64
CA PRO A 609 11.91 19.17 6.69
C PRO A 609 12.54 20.55 6.39
N VAL A 610 13.29 20.68 5.28
CA VAL A 610 13.94 21.92 4.88
C VAL A 610 13.08 22.65 3.84
N PRO A 611 12.83 23.96 4.01
CA PRO A 611 12.14 24.76 3.00
C PRO A 611 12.91 24.78 1.67
N TYR A 612 12.18 24.74 0.57
CA TYR A 612 12.73 24.90 -0.78
C TYR A 612 12.35 26.29 -1.31
N ASP A 613 13.35 27.07 -1.73
CA ASP A 613 13.17 28.39 -2.35
C ASP A 613 14.20 28.57 -3.47
N ARG A 614 13.85 28.12 -4.70
CA ARG A 614 14.75 28.22 -5.85
C ARG A 614 13.98 28.53 -7.13
N ARG A 615 14.70 29.00 -8.14
CA ARG A 615 14.20 29.02 -9.51
C ARG A 615 14.33 27.63 -10.10
N PRO A 616 13.22 26.98 -10.49
CA PRO A 616 13.31 25.73 -11.25
C PRO A 616 13.84 26.00 -12.65
N THR A 617 14.51 25.03 -13.24
CA THR A 617 14.73 25.03 -14.68
C THR A 617 13.42 24.69 -15.36
N VAL A 618 12.92 25.58 -16.21
CA VAL A 618 11.77 25.32 -17.09
C VAL A 618 12.30 25.17 -18.50
N ALA A 619 11.95 24.06 -19.17
CA ALA A 619 12.46 23.75 -20.51
C ALA A 619 12.17 24.89 -21.49
N GLU A 620 13.07 25.11 -22.45
CA GLU A 620 12.91 26.15 -23.46
C GLU A 620 11.59 26.01 -24.23
N GLY A 621 10.93 27.13 -24.49
CA GLY A 621 9.61 27.14 -25.14
C GLY A 621 8.43 26.82 -24.22
N TRP A 622 8.65 26.64 -22.90
CA TRP A 622 7.58 26.39 -21.94
C TRP A 622 7.47 27.51 -20.88
N ARG A 623 6.26 27.66 -20.34
CA ARG A 623 6.00 28.62 -19.23
C ARG A 623 4.97 28.04 -18.26
N VAL A 624 5.07 28.41 -17.00
CA VAL A 624 4.04 28.16 -15.98
C VAL A 624 2.91 29.17 -16.20
N THR A 625 1.69 28.68 -16.38
CA THR A 625 0.50 29.52 -16.66
C THR A 625 -0.45 29.58 -15.48
N ASP A 626 -0.51 28.53 -14.65
CA ASP A 626 -1.38 28.49 -13.48
C ASP A 626 -0.79 27.59 -12.39
N THR A 627 -1.28 27.74 -11.15
CA THR A 627 -0.80 26.97 -9.99
C THR A 627 -1.93 26.67 -9.00
N ALA A 628 -1.83 25.54 -8.32
CA ALA A 628 -2.75 25.18 -7.23
C ALA A 628 -2.00 24.56 -6.05
N THR A 629 -2.44 24.87 -4.84
CA THR A 629 -1.93 24.29 -3.59
C THR A 629 -3.01 24.32 -2.50
N ASP A 630 -2.93 23.39 -1.57
CA ASP A 630 -3.76 23.36 -0.36
C ASP A 630 -3.28 24.34 0.73
N ALA A 631 -2.05 24.85 0.61
CA ALA A 631 -1.39 25.69 1.61
C ALA A 631 -0.73 26.93 0.97
N PRO A 632 -1.49 27.90 0.44
CA PRO A 632 -0.93 29.06 -0.27
C PRO A 632 -0.03 29.95 0.61
N GLU A 633 -0.13 29.82 1.92
CA GLU A 633 0.78 30.45 2.87
C GLU A 633 2.17 29.80 2.89
N LEU A 634 2.28 28.51 2.55
CA LEU A 634 3.50 27.72 2.60
C LEU A 634 4.05 27.36 1.21
N ALA A 635 3.21 27.34 0.18
CA ALA A 635 3.59 26.94 -1.17
C ALA A 635 3.16 27.98 -2.20
N LYS A 636 4.09 28.47 -3.03
CA LYS A 636 3.86 29.53 -4.02
C LYS A 636 4.78 29.38 -5.23
N PHE A 637 4.28 29.80 -6.39
CA PHE A 637 5.10 30.14 -7.53
C PHE A 637 5.05 31.65 -7.73
N LYS A 638 6.17 32.34 -7.52
CA LYS A 638 6.24 33.80 -7.61
C LYS A 638 7.57 34.24 -8.21
N ASP A 639 7.54 35.21 -9.13
CA ASP A 639 8.72 35.79 -9.77
C ASP A 639 9.66 34.72 -10.41
N GLY A 640 9.03 33.64 -10.95
CA GLY A 640 9.73 32.49 -11.54
C GLY A 640 10.42 31.58 -10.51
N ARG A 641 10.11 31.72 -9.23
CA ARG A 641 10.63 30.87 -8.13
C ARG A 641 9.52 29.97 -7.58
N ILE A 642 9.88 28.77 -7.21
CA ILE A 642 9.05 27.87 -6.41
C ILE A 642 9.48 28.03 -4.95
N LEU A 643 8.52 28.40 -4.11
CA LEU A 643 8.69 28.44 -2.64
C LEU A 643 7.81 27.33 -2.07
N LEU A 644 8.43 26.35 -1.39
CA LEU A 644 7.72 25.29 -0.67
C LEU A 644 8.23 25.24 0.76
N GLY A 645 7.32 25.35 1.72
CA GLY A 645 7.61 24.99 3.10
C GLY A 645 7.97 23.49 3.21
N PRO A 646 8.38 23.05 4.41
CA PRO A 646 8.56 21.62 4.68
C PRO A 646 7.28 20.83 4.38
N ASN A 647 7.43 19.65 3.79
CA ASN A 647 6.32 18.72 3.57
C ASN A 647 5.13 19.33 2.79
N CYS A 648 5.41 20.22 1.85
CA CYS A 648 4.40 20.92 1.05
C CYS A 648 4.45 20.51 -0.42
N GLY A 649 3.30 20.62 -1.08
CA GLY A 649 3.18 20.40 -2.51
C GLY A 649 2.58 21.61 -3.25
N ILE A 650 2.88 21.69 -4.52
CA ILE A 650 2.28 22.62 -5.46
C ILE A 650 2.06 21.93 -6.82
N LEU A 651 0.97 22.25 -7.45
CA LEU A 651 0.69 21.88 -8.82
C LEU A 651 0.99 23.07 -9.72
N LEU A 652 1.69 22.82 -10.82
CA LEU A 652 2.00 23.80 -11.85
C LEU A 652 1.36 23.36 -13.16
N ILE A 653 0.56 24.22 -13.80
CA ILE A 653 0.11 24.03 -15.18
C ILE A 653 1.14 24.70 -16.08
N VAL A 654 1.67 23.94 -17.04
CA VAL A 654 2.77 24.38 -17.90
C VAL A 654 2.37 24.21 -19.35
N GLU A 655 2.49 25.28 -20.11
CA GLU A 655 2.09 25.33 -21.52
C GLU A 655 3.25 25.78 -22.41
N ARG A 656 3.17 25.47 -23.69
CA ARG A 656 4.09 26.04 -24.67
C ARG A 656 3.88 27.54 -24.80
N LYS A 657 4.98 28.28 -24.98
CA LYS A 657 4.95 29.72 -25.24
C LYS A 657 4.35 30.04 -26.60
#